data_707d13257735d4d61650f9eb94061d80
#
_entry.id   707d13257735d4d61650f9eb94061d80
#
_cell.length_a   1.000
_cell.length_b   1.000
_cell.length_c   1.000
_cell.angle_alpha   90.00
_cell.angle_beta   90.00
_cell.angle_gamma   90.00
#
_symmetry.space_group_name_H-M   'P 1'
#
loop_
_entity.id
_entity.type
_entity.pdbx_description
1 polymer ?
#
loop_
_entity_poly.entity_id
_entity_poly.type
_entity_poly.pdbx_seq_one_letter_code
_entity_poly.pdbx_strand_id
1 'polypeptide(L)'
;MRVYLYTFVTTAIVLVFTLAEWATERFVSDRSRVASTAIEICIVLIGTLVFRPIHQRVEGAVEEAFSRKKNHALAAVAKFRRELTSFNDFGQLLRRVIEAVDHHLEARACAVYLRRDAFRAEASSYDAAADDVAVDDPLVVRLRSSGAPARPPLLKSSAPGTHVFPMTSAGDLIGFLSVDAKHRDYDAEELHALSGLAADLAGALVTLDPRLRPSRTRAPNNLPAPLQPLVGREREIGELNSALAQARLITITGAGGVGKTRVALHCAADALEQHEHGAWFIDLAPITDGSLVAATMLSAFDAGPAETGTELGRLLEYLRPRDALLVIDNCEHLVADVATVVVRILAACPRIAILATSRELLHLDHERVYRLGPLPPAAAALLFGQRASAVSPGFKAEENAARVHSICDRLDGIPLAIELAAARVRALSVDEILGHLDERFRLLTSGARTALPRQQTLVATIAWSYDLLTPEEQSLFCRLSAFRGSFSLPAAAAVCAHGGLCDEYHVLDVLTSLCDKSLLTVTLALATRYRLPETIRAYASERAIENRAAAIASQQHAAYFANLAAHAYHEFDSQLAPGWLERLAPDIDNFRAALGWTLEGPGDRSAGAQLAADCGPIFLRLELLGEGLRWCELACGATLLAPVTAGRLEYVASMMQNNLGQNEAALGSAQRAVAAYRASSDLRGLVRALSQEAQLLARSHRFEEAKAPANEAIREARELGEPRLLIAVLRRCAFSVPPAEIDRARALFEEALNVARLAHARDEICRVLQWWASRESGERAIELATEALEWADGDVRTALEVTICVNAFGTGRFDDAEPHAREAVALTLETSQPLMRALAIAYWSPFLAARAPDDAALLFGYAKRRLQELGWNGEDDDRRALDAASEIIEKRLESNAFEKFLQRGAGMRLDEALAMLMPALARSHPGNVSVDTGDGVGTLLR
;
A
#
# COMPACT_ATOMS: atom_id res chain seq x y z
N MET A 1 26.17 2.32 -36.89
CA MET A 1 25.85 3.59 -37.61
C MET A 1 26.41 4.83 -36.92
N ARG A 2 26.18 5.05 -35.59
CA ARG A 2 26.84 6.17 -34.84
C ARG A 2 28.36 6.16 -35.01
N VAL A 3 29.02 5.01 -34.84
CA VAL A 3 30.49 4.88 -34.98
C VAL A 3 30.94 5.23 -36.41
N TYR A 4 30.25 4.77 -37.44
CA TYR A 4 30.60 5.08 -38.82
C TYR A 4 30.40 6.55 -39.15
N LEU A 5 29.37 7.20 -38.62
CA LEU A 5 29.11 8.63 -38.82
C LEU A 5 30.15 9.47 -38.08
N TYR A 6 30.49 9.11 -36.82
CA TYR A 6 31.59 9.76 -36.10
C TYR A 6 32.94 9.59 -36.80
N THR A 7 33.23 8.38 -37.29
CA THR A 7 34.45 8.11 -38.02
C THR A 7 34.50 8.93 -39.32
N PHE A 8 33.39 9.02 -40.07
CA PHE A 8 33.29 9.80 -41.27
C PHE A 8 33.47 11.30 -41.02
N VAL A 9 32.77 11.84 -39.99
CA VAL A 9 32.88 13.26 -39.62
C VAL A 9 34.31 13.59 -39.13
N THR A 10 34.89 12.74 -38.28
CA THR A 10 36.26 12.92 -37.80
C THR A 10 37.26 12.83 -38.93
N THR A 11 37.09 11.89 -39.87
CA THR A 11 37.96 11.75 -41.03
C THR A 11 37.87 12.96 -41.97
N ALA A 12 36.67 13.48 -42.21
CA ALA A 12 36.45 14.69 -42.99
C ALA A 12 37.08 15.91 -42.31
N ILE A 13 37.04 15.99 -40.99
CA ILE A 13 37.70 17.05 -40.20
C ILE A 13 39.21 17.00 -40.38
N VAL A 14 39.81 15.83 -40.19
CA VAL A 14 41.25 15.61 -40.33
C VAL A 14 41.69 15.97 -41.75
N LEU A 15 40.93 15.54 -42.76
CA LEU A 15 41.20 15.83 -44.17
C LEU A 15 41.18 17.33 -44.46
N VAL A 16 40.21 18.08 -43.94
CA VAL A 16 40.14 19.56 -44.11
C VAL A 16 41.31 20.26 -43.43
N PHE A 17 41.68 19.82 -42.20
CA PHE A 17 42.86 20.38 -41.51
C PHE A 17 44.15 20.08 -42.26
N THR A 18 44.34 18.84 -42.74
CA THR A 18 45.55 18.44 -43.48
C THR A 18 45.66 19.19 -44.82
N LEU A 19 44.52 19.40 -45.51
CA LEU A 19 44.47 20.24 -46.74
C LEU A 19 44.76 21.72 -46.47
N ALA A 20 44.27 22.24 -45.37
CA ALA A 20 44.52 23.62 -44.93
C ALA A 20 45.97 23.82 -44.53
N GLU A 21 46.58 22.87 -43.82
CA GLU A 21 48.02 22.88 -43.48
C GLU A 21 48.88 22.73 -44.69
N TRP A 22 48.59 21.86 -45.67
CA TRP A 22 49.27 21.71 -46.93
C TRP A 22 49.15 23.00 -47.80
N ALA A 23 47.99 23.62 -47.82
CA ALA A 23 47.80 24.89 -48.57
C ALA A 23 48.60 26.05 -47.92
N THR A 24 48.68 26.11 -46.57
CA THR A 24 49.47 27.10 -45.86
C THR A 24 50.98 26.91 -46.10
N GLU A 25 51.48 25.68 -46.04
CA GLU A 25 52.90 25.40 -46.40
C GLU A 25 53.26 25.81 -47.85
N ARG A 26 52.34 25.52 -48.78
CA ARG A 26 52.58 25.72 -50.19
C ARG A 26 52.48 27.20 -50.67
N PHE A 27 51.58 27.96 -50.01
CA PHE A 27 51.33 29.38 -50.47
C PHE A 27 51.88 30.43 -49.54
N VAL A 28 52.39 30.08 -48.33
CA VAL A 28 52.81 31.04 -47.29
C VAL A 28 54.33 30.93 -46.98
N SER A 29 55.04 29.94 -47.56
CA SER A 29 56.46 29.63 -47.26
C SER A 29 57.47 30.76 -47.49
N ASP A 30 57.11 31.91 -48.11
CA ASP A 30 58.00 33.01 -48.44
C ASP A 30 57.77 34.30 -47.62
N ARG A 31 56.94 34.23 -46.51
CA ARG A 31 56.72 35.41 -45.66
C ARG A 31 56.96 35.14 -44.17
N SER A 32 57.42 36.18 -43.47
CA SER A 32 57.87 36.16 -42.10
C SER A 32 57.09 35.13 -41.15
N ARG A 33 57.82 34.44 -40.27
CA ARG A 33 57.31 33.44 -39.28
C ARG A 33 56.07 33.93 -38.52
N VAL A 34 55.93 35.23 -38.22
CA VAL A 34 54.84 35.86 -37.52
C VAL A 34 53.51 35.78 -38.34
N ALA A 35 53.56 35.90 -39.65
CA ALA A 35 52.36 35.80 -40.49
C ALA A 35 51.89 34.37 -40.68
N SER A 36 52.78 33.39 -40.72
CA SER A 36 52.46 31.96 -40.73
C SER A 36 51.70 31.52 -39.49
N THR A 37 52.26 31.86 -38.32
CA THR A 37 51.61 31.50 -37.03
C THR A 37 50.24 32.18 -36.81
N ALA A 38 50.08 33.44 -37.30
CA ALA A 38 48.77 34.11 -37.22
C ALA A 38 47.71 33.46 -38.15
N ILE A 39 48.12 32.99 -39.34
CA ILE A 39 47.25 32.27 -40.28
C ILE A 39 46.84 30.90 -39.72
N GLU A 40 47.77 30.15 -39.09
CA GLU A 40 47.49 28.89 -38.42
C GLU A 40 46.49 29.07 -37.27
N ILE A 41 46.71 30.09 -36.45
CA ILE A 41 45.76 30.40 -35.35
C ILE A 41 44.35 30.78 -35.89
N CYS A 42 44.29 31.55 -36.99
CA CYS A 42 43.05 31.92 -37.66
C CYS A 42 42.35 30.68 -38.25
N ILE A 43 43.06 29.75 -38.87
CA ILE A 43 42.51 28.51 -39.42
C ILE A 43 41.93 27.63 -38.29
N VAL A 44 42.64 27.48 -37.16
CA VAL A 44 42.16 26.73 -36.01
C VAL A 44 40.93 27.42 -35.40
N LEU A 45 40.92 28.73 -35.26
CA LEU A 45 39.81 29.51 -34.73
C LEU A 45 38.55 29.43 -35.63
N ILE A 46 38.74 29.64 -36.94
CA ILE A 46 37.66 29.52 -37.93
C ILE A 46 37.16 28.07 -38.01
N GLY A 47 38.06 27.10 -38.00
CA GLY A 47 37.72 25.69 -37.92
C GLY A 47 36.84 25.36 -36.72
N THR A 48 37.26 25.82 -35.54
CA THR A 48 36.50 25.58 -34.28
C THR A 48 35.13 26.28 -34.27
N LEU A 49 35.08 27.54 -34.82
CA LEU A 49 33.86 28.34 -34.84
C LEU A 49 32.82 27.83 -35.87
N VAL A 50 33.24 27.27 -36.96
CA VAL A 50 32.37 26.70 -37.99
C VAL A 50 31.99 25.27 -37.71
N PHE A 51 32.89 24.50 -37.12
CA PHE A 51 32.68 23.08 -36.84
C PHE A 51 31.72 22.82 -35.68
N ARG A 52 31.81 23.57 -34.60
CA ARG A 52 30.97 23.38 -33.43
C ARG A 52 29.47 23.42 -33.73
N PRO A 53 28.97 24.42 -34.47
CA PRO A 53 27.54 24.46 -34.83
C PRO A 53 27.14 23.37 -35.85
N ILE A 54 28.05 22.96 -36.73
CA ILE A 54 27.79 21.86 -37.68
C ILE A 54 27.68 20.52 -36.91
N HIS A 55 28.64 20.25 -36.03
CA HIS A 55 28.66 19.07 -35.18
C HIS A 55 27.38 18.98 -34.33
N GLN A 56 27.00 20.06 -33.65
CA GLN A 56 25.77 20.12 -32.84
C GLN A 56 24.50 19.92 -33.66
N ARG A 57 24.44 20.46 -34.91
CA ARG A 57 23.28 20.24 -35.79
C ARG A 57 23.19 18.81 -36.32
N VAL A 58 24.33 18.21 -36.64
CA VAL A 58 24.39 16.81 -37.10
C VAL A 58 24.02 15.86 -35.92
N GLU A 59 24.56 16.12 -34.73
CA GLU A 59 24.25 15.37 -33.51
C GLU A 59 22.78 15.49 -33.17
N GLY A 60 22.24 16.71 -33.18
CA GLY A 60 20.82 16.94 -32.94
C GLY A 60 19.90 16.30 -33.97
N ALA A 61 20.25 16.36 -35.26
CA ALA A 61 19.47 15.72 -36.32
C ALA A 61 19.51 14.18 -36.26
N VAL A 62 20.62 13.60 -35.82
CA VAL A 62 20.76 12.16 -35.59
C VAL A 62 19.96 11.73 -34.36
N GLU A 63 20.07 12.48 -33.27
CA GLU A 63 19.29 12.21 -32.06
C GLU A 63 17.78 12.35 -32.30
N GLU A 64 17.37 13.37 -33.06
CA GLU A 64 15.96 13.56 -33.42
C GLU A 64 15.43 12.43 -34.31
N ALA A 65 16.22 11.98 -35.30
CA ALA A 65 15.84 10.86 -36.16
C ALA A 65 15.72 9.53 -35.40
N PHE A 66 16.64 9.28 -34.45
CA PHE A 66 16.57 8.10 -33.56
C PHE A 66 15.41 8.18 -32.57
N SER A 67 15.22 9.37 -31.99
CA SER A 67 14.09 9.60 -31.07
C SER A 67 12.74 9.45 -31.77
N ARG A 68 12.60 9.97 -33.00
CA ARG A 68 11.36 9.78 -33.79
C ARG A 68 11.07 8.32 -34.11
N LYS A 69 12.07 7.53 -34.49
CA LYS A 69 11.90 6.10 -34.79
C LYS A 69 11.49 5.33 -33.51
N LYS A 70 12.15 5.62 -32.39
CA LYS A 70 11.83 5.03 -31.08
C LYS A 70 10.41 5.41 -30.64
N ASN A 71 10.08 6.71 -30.67
CA ASN A 71 8.75 7.19 -30.26
C ASN A 71 7.63 6.60 -31.12
N HIS A 72 7.89 6.42 -32.43
CA HIS A 72 6.95 5.76 -33.32
C HIS A 72 6.76 4.26 -32.96
N ALA A 73 7.84 3.57 -32.62
CA ALA A 73 7.80 2.17 -32.18
C ALA A 73 7.02 2.00 -30.85
N LEU A 74 7.30 2.86 -29.87
CA LEU A 74 6.59 2.86 -28.58
C LEU A 74 5.10 3.22 -28.75
N ALA A 75 4.78 4.18 -29.61
CA ALA A 75 3.39 4.54 -29.95
C ALA A 75 2.66 3.37 -30.64
N ALA A 76 3.35 2.63 -31.51
CA ALA A 76 2.78 1.44 -32.15
C ALA A 76 2.49 0.32 -31.15
N VAL A 77 3.40 0.07 -30.20
CA VAL A 77 3.17 -0.89 -29.10
C VAL A 77 2.02 -0.43 -28.20
N ALA A 78 1.96 0.85 -27.84
CA ALA A 78 0.87 1.39 -27.05
C ALA A 78 -0.50 1.33 -27.75
N LYS A 79 -0.52 1.49 -29.09
CA LYS A 79 -1.72 1.27 -29.90
C LYS A 79 -2.11 -0.21 -29.89
N PHE A 80 -1.16 -1.10 -30.11
CA PHE A 80 -1.40 -2.54 -30.12
C PHE A 80 -1.91 -3.05 -28.78
N ARG A 81 -1.39 -2.54 -27.65
CA ARG A 81 -1.90 -2.85 -26.31
C ARG A 81 -3.41 -2.59 -26.17
N ARG A 82 -3.89 -1.48 -26.72
CA ARG A 82 -5.34 -1.15 -26.69
C ARG A 82 -6.18 -2.08 -27.58
N GLU A 83 -5.57 -2.71 -28.57
CA GLU A 83 -6.25 -3.64 -29.48
C GLU A 83 -6.27 -5.10 -28.95
N LEU A 84 -5.51 -5.42 -27.85
CA LEU A 84 -5.42 -6.79 -27.33
C LEU A 84 -6.76 -7.39 -26.92
N THR A 85 -7.66 -6.58 -26.40
CA THR A 85 -9.00 -7.03 -25.97
C THR A 85 -9.98 -7.26 -27.11
N SER A 86 -9.63 -6.85 -28.34
CA SER A 86 -10.48 -7.03 -29.52
C SER A 86 -10.30 -8.38 -30.23
N PHE A 87 -9.30 -9.16 -29.80
CA PHE A 87 -9.06 -10.48 -30.38
C PHE A 87 -10.01 -11.52 -29.80
N ASN A 88 -10.60 -12.33 -30.69
CA ASN A 88 -11.50 -13.43 -30.33
C ASN A 88 -10.87 -14.82 -30.53
N ASP A 89 -9.65 -14.91 -31.02
CA ASP A 89 -8.91 -16.14 -31.24
C ASP A 89 -7.58 -16.12 -30.52
N PHE A 90 -7.39 -17.08 -29.64
CA PHE A 90 -6.20 -17.24 -28.79
C PHE A 90 -4.89 -17.37 -29.60
N GLY A 91 -4.89 -18.22 -30.62
CA GLY A 91 -3.70 -18.43 -31.44
C GLY A 91 -3.38 -17.23 -32.33
N GLN A 92 -4.40 -16.49 -32.77
CA GLN A 92 -4.23 -15.25 -33.53
C GLN A 92 -3.62 -14.16 -32.64
N LEU A 93 -4.11 -13.99 -31.41
CA LEU A 93 -3.57 -13.05 -30.45
C LEU A 93 -2.08 -13.30 -30.20
N LEU A 94 -1.70 -14.53 -29.88
CA LEU A 94 -0.31 -14.87 -29.60
C LEU A 94 0.62 -14.58 -30.79
N ARG A 95 0.21 -14.96 -32.01
CA ARG A 95 1.00 -14.66 -33.24
C ARG A 95 1.18 -13.17 -33.43
N ARG A 96 0.13 -12.37 -33.22
CA ARG A 96 0.20 -10.90 -33.39
C ARG A 96 1.07 -10.23 -32.33
N VAL A 97 1.12 -10.78 -31.11
CA VAL A 97 2.04 -10.32 -30.05
C VAL A 97 3.49 -10.57 -30.47
N ILE A 98 3.82 -11.77 -30.93
CA ILE A 98 5.16 -12.10 -31.44
C ILE A 98 5.55 -11.16 -32.59
N GLU A 99 4.68 -11.00 -33.60
CA GLU A 99 4.92 -10.11 -34.74
C GLU A 99 5.11 -8.64 -34.30
N ALA A 100 4.32 -8.18 -33.32
CA ALA A 100 4.41 -6.80 -32.84
C ALA A 100 5.71 -6.54 -32.07
N VAL A 101 6.17 -7.47 -31.25
CA VAL A 101 7.43 -7.38 -30.50
C VAL A 101 8.63 -7.43 -31.47
N ASP A 102 8.65 -8.40 -32.37
CA ASP A 102 9.73 -8.55 -33.37
C ASP A 102 9.83 -7.33 -34.29
N HIS A 103 8.69 -6.82 -34.78
CA HIS A 103 8.66 -5.71 -35.75
C HIS A 103 8.92 -4.34 -35.12
N HIS A 104 8.25 -4.03 -34.02
CA HIS A 104 8.30 -2.69 -33.43
C HIS A 104 9.46 -2.48 -32.46
N LEU A 105 9.83 -3.52 -31.69
CA LEU A 105 10.92 -3.45 -30.72
C LEU A 105 12.21 -4.11 -31.20
N GLU A 106 12.26 -4.52 -32.47
CA GLU A 106 13.44 -5.11 -33.12
C GLU A 106 14.02 -6.27 -32.28
N ALA A 107 13.17 -7.11 -31.71
CA ALA A 107 13.61 -8.28 -30.96
C ALA A 107 14.33 -9.26 -31.89
N ARG A 108 15.34 -9.97 -31.37
CA ARG A 108 15.97 -11.08 -32.10
C ARG A 108 15.05 -12.27 -32.16
N ALA A 109 14.42 -12.54 -31.06
CA ALA A 109 13.40 -13.55 -30.89
C ALA A 109 12.55 -13.25 -29.64
N CYS A 110 11.32 -13.73 -29.62
CA CYS A 110 10.48 -13.68 -28.44
C CYS A 110 9.59 -14.93 -28.32
N ALA A 111 9.12 -15.20 -27.10
CA ALA A 111 8.21 -16.31 -26.85
C ALA A 111 7.25 -15.95 -25.70
N VAL A 112 6.04 -16.46 -25.79
CA VAL A 112 5.02 -16.39 -24.74
C VAL A 112 4.91 -17.77 -24.09
N TYR A 113 5.26 -17.82 -22.80
CA TYR A 113 5.15 -18.99 -21.96
C TYR A 113 3.89 -18.93 -21.12
N LEU A 114 3.11 -19.99 -21.10
CA LEU A 114 1.91 -20.09 -20.28
C LEU A 114 1.99 -21.28 -19.33
N ARG A 115 1.42 -21.10 -18.15
CA ARG A 115 1.40 -22.11 -17.10
C ARG A 115 0.45 -23.25 -17.48
N ARG A 116 1.00 -24.47 -17.47
CA ARG A 116 0.30 -25.77 -17.51
C ARG A 116 0.84 -26.61 -16.34
N ASP A 117 1.23 -27.85 -16.56
CA ASP A 117 2.03 -28.66 -15.60
C ASP A 117 3.45 -28.08 -15.43
N ALA A 118 3.97 -27.44 -16.47
CA ALA A 118 5.16 -26.59 -16.50
C ALA A 118 4.85 -25.31 -17.27
N PHE A 119 5.79 -24.37 -17.39
CA PHE A 119 5.63 -23.22 -18.28
C PHE A 119 6.02 -23.61 -19.69
N ARG A 120 5.04 -23.67 -20.60
CA ARG A 120 5.22 -24.08 -22.01
C ARG A 120 5.17 -22.88 -22.93
N ALA A 121 6.02 -22.91 -23.95
CA ALA A 121 5.98 -21.92 -25.01
C ALA A 121 4.77 -22.17 -25.93
N GLU A 122 3.74 -21.35 -25.83
CA GLU A 122 2.53 -21.44 -26.67
C GLU A 122 2.70 -20.70 -28.00
N ALA A 123 3.62 -19.74 -28.06
CA ALA A 123 4.06 -19.08 -29.29
C ALA A 123 5.51 -18.63 -29.14
N SER A 124 6.29 -18.77 -30.21
CA SER A 124 7.73 -18.45 -30.21
C SER A 124 8.21 -18.09 -31.62
N SER A 125 9.14 -17.13 -31.69
CA SER A 125 9.94 -16.83 -32.89
C SER A 125 11.38 -17.33 -32.79
N TYR A 126 11.72 -18.11 -31.77
CA TYR A 126 13.02 -18.81 -31.67
C TYR A 126 13.14 -19.91 -32.70
N ASP A 127 14.35 -20.03 -33.33
CA ASP A 127 14.63 -21.04 -34.38
C ASP A 127 14.60 -22.51 -33.86
N ALA A 128 14.81 -22.71 -32.55
CA ALA A 128 14.71 -24.03 -31.91
C ALA A 128 13.42 -24.14 -31.10
N ALA A 129 12.89 -25.34 -30.96
CA ALA A 129 11.77 -25.59 -30.04
C ALA A 129 12.18 -25.13 -28.65
N ALA A 130 11.42 -24.16 -28.09
CA ALA A 130 11.70 -23.64 -26.76
C ALA A 130 11.34 -24.72 -25.73
N ASP A 131 12.30 -25.11 -24.89
CA ASP A 131 12.10 -26.11 -23.83
C ASP A 131 11.08 -25.62 -22.78
N ASP A 132 10.36 -26.57 -22.19
CA ASP A 132 9.45 -26.29 -21.06
C ASP A 132 10.27 -25.83 -19.86
N VAL A 133 9.80 -24.77 -19.18
CA VAL A 133 10.44 -24.21 -17.98
C VAL A 133 9.73 -24.77 -16.74
N ALA A 134 10.48 -25.40 -15.86
CA ALA A 134 9.92 -26.03 -14.66
C ALA A 134 9.30 -25.01 -13.69
N VAL A 135 8.32 -25.43 -12.91
CA VAL A 135 7.61 -24.55 -11.95
C VAL A 135 8.52 -24.09 -10.82
N ASP A 136 9.56 -24.83 -10.50
CA ASP A 136 10.62 -24.58 -9.51
C ASP A 136 11.89 -23.95 -10.10
N ASP A 137 11.90 -23.61 -11.39
CA ASP A 137 13.01 -22.89 -12.01
C ASP A 137 13.28 -21.57 -11.27
N PRO A 138 14.54 -21.21 -10.99
CA PRO A 138 14.90 -19.97 -10.26
C PRO A 138 14.28 -18.70 -10.85
N LEU A 139 14.09 -18.63 -12.17
CA LEU A 139 13.39 -17.52 -12.82
C LEU A 139 11.91 -17.48 -12.41
N VAL A 140 11.22 -18.62 -12.49
CA VAL A 140 9.79 -18.72 -12.16
C VAL A 140 9.56 -18.37 -10.70
N VAL A 141 10.40 -18.87 -9.79
CA VAL A 141 10.36 -18.52 -8.36
C VAL A 141 10.53 -17.02 -8.16
N ARG A 142 11.48 -16.39 -8.86
CA ARG A 142 11.70 -14.95 -8.77
C ARG A 142 10.54 -14.15 -9.36
N LEU A 143 10.00 -14.52 -10.52
CA LEU A 143 8.87 -13.81 -11.13
C LEU A 143 7.62 -13.85 -10.24
N ARG A 144 7.38 -14.99 -9.56
CA ARG A 144 6.29 -15.14 -8.59
C ARG A 144 6.49 -14.27 -7.34
N SER A 145 7.72 -14.22 -6.83
CA SER A 145 8.00 -13.51 -5.57
C SER A 145 8.09 -12.01 -5.74
N SER A 146 8.61 -11.52 -6.89
CA SER A 146 8.86 -10.09 -7.10
C SER A 146 7.82 -9.40 -7.97
N GLY A 147 7.09 -10.14 -8.83
CA GLY A 147 6.22 -9.54 -9.86
C GLY A 147 6.95 -8.65 -10.87
N ALA A 148 8.29 -8.62 -10.83
CA ALA A 148 9.12 -7.71 -11.62
C ALA A 148 9.84 -8.44 -12.77
N PRO A 149 10.19 -7.74 -13.87
CA PRO A 149 11.00 -8.31 -14.95
C PRO A 149 12.32 -8.88 -14.46
N ALA A 150 12.79 -9.96 -15.09
CA ALA A 150 14.01 -10.64 -14.70
C ALA A 150 14.90 -10.95 -15.93
N ARG A 151 16.17 -11.23 -15.66
CA ARG A 151 17.15 -11.65 -16.68
C ARG A 151 17.55 -13.12 -16.46
N PRO A 152 17.09 -14.08 -17.31
CA PRO A 152 17.35 -15.51 -17.14
C PRO A 152 18.83 -15.87 -16.99
N PRO A 153 19.78 -15.29 -17.78
CA PRO A 153 21.19 -15.63 -17.66
C PRO A 153 21.79 -15.34 -16.28
N LEU A 154 21.26 -14.34 -15.56
CA LEU A 154 21.72 -14.00 -14.19
C LEU A 154 21.20 -14.98 -13.14
N LEU A 155 20.15 -15.75 -13.44
CA LEU A 155 19.47 -16.65 -12.53
C LEU A 155 19.78 -18.13 -12.81
N LYS A 156 20.63 -18.43 -13.82
CA LYS A 156 20.93 -19.79 -14.28
C LYS A 156 19.65 -20.57 -14.64
N SER A 157 18.67 -19.90 -15.24
CA SER A 157 17.41 -20.48 -15.68
C SER A 157 17.57 -21.14 -17.05
N SER A 158 16.71 -22.13 -17.31
CA SER A 158 16.57 -22.77 -18.64
C SER A 158 15.75 -21.92 -19.62
N ALA A 159 15.05 -20.88 -19.17
CA ALA A 159 14.25 -20.02 -20.02
C ALA A 159 15.12 -19.26 -21.04
N PRO A 160 14.74 -19.20 -22.33
CA PRO A 160 15.47 -18.45 -23.35
C PRO A 160 15.26 -16.94 -23.18
N GLY A 161 16.11 -16.13 -23.86
CA GLY A 161 16.00 -14.69 -23.90
C GLY A 161 16.88 -13.94 -22.92
N THR A 162 17.02 -12.64 -23.15
CA THR A 162 17.81 -11.76 -22.28
C THR A 162 16.95 -11.08 -21.21
N HIS A 163 15.65 -10.92 -21.48
CA HIS A 163 14.68 -10.29 -20.58
C HIS A 163 13.38 -11.10 -20.53
N VAL A 164 12.81 -11.22 -19.35
CA VAL A 164 11.53 -11.90 -19.13
C VAL A 164 10.61 -11.01 -18.32
N PHE A 165 9.37 -10.89 -18.80
CA PHE A 165 8.33 -10.04 -18.22
C PHE A 165 7.19 -10.90 -17.69
N PRO A 166 6.82 -10.82 -16.40
CA PRO A 166 5.76 -11.62 -15.82
C PRO A 166 4.39 -11.23 -16.40
N MET A 167 3.57 -12.22 -16.66
CA MET A 167 2.16 -12.10 -16.98
C MET A 167 1.38 -12.60 -15.77
N THR A 168 0.82 -11.67 -15.03
CA THR A 168 0.09 -11.96 -13.80
C THR A 168 -1.39 -11.66 -13.95
N SER A 169 -2.23 -12.45 -13.30
CA SER A 169 -3.66 -12.20 -13.17
C SER A 169 -4.08 -12.49 -11.74
N ALA A 170 -4.79 -11.57 -11.10
CA ALA A 170 -5.17 -11.64 -9.70
C ALA A 170 -4.01 -12.01 -8.74
N GLY A 171 -2.80 -11.51 -9.02
CA GLY A 171 -1.60 -11.79 -8.23
C GLY A 171 -0.88 -13.11 -8.54
N ASP A 172 -1.46 -14.00 -9.35
CA ASP A 172 -0.83 -15.25 -9.77
C ASP A 172 -0.09 -15.11 -11.08
N LEU A 173 1.08 -15.76 -11.20
CA LEU A 173 1.86 -15.85 -12.43
C LEU A 173 1.20 -16.86 -13.36
N ILE A 174 0.49 -16.38 -14.38
CA ILE A 174 -0.16 -17.23 -15.40
C ILE A 174 0.78 -17.57 -16.55
N GLY A 175 1.86 -16.78 -16.71
CA GLY A 175 2.84 -16.95 -17.76
C GLY A 175 3.92 -15.89 -17.72
N PHE A 176 4.74 -15.86 -18.76
CA PHE A 176 5.72 -14.80 -18.95
C PHE A 176 6.04 -14.59 -20.43
N LEU A 177 6.38 -13.35 -20.78
CA LEU A 177 6.89 -12.97 -22.09
C LEU A 177 8.42 -12.96 -22.03
N SER A 178 9.07 -13.82 -22.81
CA SER A 178 10.52 -13.86 -22.96
C SER A 178 10.92 -13.11 -24.23
N VAL A 179 11.92 -12.23 -24.15
CA VAL A 179 12.40 -11.41 -25.27
C VAL A 179 13.91 -11.40 -25.31
N ASP A 180 14.48 -11.57 -26.50
CA ASP A 180 15.91 -11.48 -26.76
C ASP A 180 16.21 -10.22 -27.60
N ALA A 181 17.07 -9.35 -27.10
CA ALA A 181 17.41 -8.10 -27.75
C ALA A 181 18.35 -8.33 -28.93
N LYS A 182 18.10 -7.69 -30.10
CA LYS A 182 18.84 -7.95 -31.35
C LYS A 182 20.19 -7.26 -31.45
N HIS A 183 20.27 -5.98 -31.15
CA HIS A 183 21.45 -5.14 -31.43
C HIS A 183 21.98 -4.36 -30.23
N ARG A 184 21.15 -4.12 -29.24
CA ARG A 184 21.45 -3.41 -27.99
C ARG A 184 20.51 -3.86 -26.91
N ASP A 185 20.89 -3.62 -25.68
CA ASP A 185 19.97 -3.83 -24.53
C ASP A 185 18.81 -2.83 -24.58
N TYR A 186 17.66 -3.20 -24.07
CA TYR A 186 16.48 -2.33 -23.98
C TYR A 186 16.70 -1.23 -22.95
N ASP A 187 16.27 -0.03 -23.26
CA ASP A 187 16.28 1.07 -22.30
C ASP A 187 15.03 1.06 -21.38
N ALA A 188 14.98 1.98 -20.41
CA ALA A 188 13.93 2.00 -19.39
C ALA A 188 12.51 2.16 -19.96
N GLU A 189 12.33 2.93 -21.05
CA GLU A 189 11.03 3.15 -21.69
C GLU A 189 10.56 1.93 -22.48
N GLU A 190 11.49 1.25 -23.16
CA GLU A 190 11.22 0.01 -23.87
C GLU A 190 10.89 -1.13 -22.90
N LEU A 191 11.63 -1.24 -21.78
CA LEU A 191 11.34 -2.19 -20.71
C LEU A 191 9.97 -1.94 -20.07
N HIS A 192 9.62 -0.68 -19.89
CA HIS A 192 8.29 -0.30 -19.36
C HIS A 192 7.17 -0.66 -20.36
N ALA A 193 7.37 -0.41 -21.66
CA ALA A 193 6.41 -0.78 -22.69
C ALA A 193 6.20 -2.29 -22.80
N LEU A 194 7.27 -3.09 -22.68
CA LEU A 194 7.21 -4.56 -22.64
C LEU A 194 6.52 -5.09 -21.39
N SER A 195 6.80 -4.49 -20.23
CA SER A 195 6.12 -4.84 -18.97
C SER A 195 4.62 -4.57 -19.08
N GLY A 196 4.23 -3.41 -19.60
CA GLY A 196 2.84 -3.08 -19.82
C GLY A 196 2.17 -3.99 -20.85
N LEU A 197 2.87 -4.37 -21.93
CA LEU A 197 2.36 -5.34 -22.91
C LEU A 197 2.12 -6.71 -22.27
N ALA A 198 3.05 -7.19 -21.44
CA ALA A 198 2.90 -8.47 -20.75
C ALA A 198 1.72 -8.47 -19.77
N ALA A 199 1.49 -7.37 -19.04
CA ALA A 199 0.37 -7.21 -18.14
C ALA A 199 -0.99 -7.20 -18.89
N ASP A 200 -1.12 -6.40 -19.95
CA ASP A 200 -2.37 -6.34 -20.74
C ASP A 200 -2.63 -7.65 -21.48
N LEU A 201 -1.56 -8.32 -21.96
CA LEU A 201 -1.66 -9.64 -22.58
C LEU A 201 -2.19 -10.67 -21.60
N ALA A 202 -1.78 -10.62 -20.33
CA ALA A 202 -2.29 -11.52 -19.31
C ALA A 202 -3.82 -11.39 -19.18
N GLY A 203 -4.35 -10.17 -19.13
CA GLY A 203 -5.79 -9.92 -19.08
C GLY A 203 -6.54 -10.44 -20.30
N ALA A 204 -6.01 -10.19 -21.52
CA ALA A 204 -6.61 -10.67 -22.75
C ALA A 204 -6.62 -12.22 -22.85
N LEU A 205 -5.52 -12.87 -22.45
CA LEU A 205 -5.39 -14.34 -22.49
C LEU A 205 -6.34 -15.02 -21.51
N VAL A 206 -6.50 -14.50 -20.31
CA VAL A 206 -7.44 -15.03 -19.29
C VAL A 206 -8.90 -14.90 -19.77
N THR A 207 -9.20 -13.88 -20.58
CA THR A 207 -10.52 -13.70 -21.18
C THR A 207 -10.78 -14.74 -22.26
N LEU A 208 -9.76 -15.07 -23.08
CA LEU A 208 -9.88 -16.01 -24.22
C LEU A 208 -9.77 -17.49 -23.81
N ASP A 209 -8.96 -17.83 -22.80
CA ASP A 209 -8.85 -19.19 -22.28
C ASP A 209 -9.17 -19.21 -20.77
N PRO A 210 -10.39 -19.61 -20.41
CA PRO A 210 -10.80 -19.72 -19.00
C PRO A 210 -9.93 -20.67 -18.16
N ARG A 211 -9.17 -21.58 -18.79
CA ARG A 211 -8.24 -22.49 -18.10
C ARG A 211 -6.99 -21.78 -17.60
N LEU A 212 -6.70 -20.58 -18.10
CA LEU A 212 -5.65 -19.70 -17.60
C LEU A 212 -6.12 -18.84 -16.44
N ARG A 213 -7.42 -18.81 -16.13
CA ARG A 213 -7.88 -18.20 -14.90
C ARG A 213 -7.14 -18.86 -13.75
N PRO A 214 -6.57 -18.08 -12.82
CA PRO A 214 -6.01 -18.63 -11.60
C PRO A 214 -7.06 -19.56 -11.02
N SER A 215 -6.68 -20.80 -10.75
CA SER A 215 -7.55 -21.72 -10.04
C SER A 215 -7.76 -21.13 -8.66
N ARG A 216 -8.90 -20.49 -8.44
CA ARG A 216 -9.31 -19.70 -7.28
C ARG A 216 -8.58 -18.35 -7.16
N THR A 217 -9.31 -17.25 -7.23
CA THR A 217 -9.00 -16.01 -6.54
C THR A 217 -8.58 -16.39 -5.12
N ARG A 218 -7.31 -16.19 -4.75
CA ARG A 218 -6.89 -16.32 -3.36
C ARG A 218 -7.82 -15.41 -2.57
N ALA A 219 -8.50 -15.99 -1.58
CA ALA A 219 -9.31 -15.20 -0.66
C ALA A 219 -8.48 -14.01 -0.13
N PRO A 220 -9.05 -12.82 -0.01
CA PRO A 220 -8.32 -11.62 0.39
C PRO A 220 -7.63 -11.86 1.74
N ASN A 221 -6.39 -11.44 1.89
CA ASN A 221 -5.65 -11.62 3.14
C ASN A 221 -4.49 -10.62 3.24
N ASN A 222 -4.06 -10.35 4.46
CA ASN A 222 -2.86 -9.59 4.79
C ASN A 222 -1.80 -10.45 5.48
N LEU A 223 -1.85 -11.77 5.32
CA LEU A 223 -0.89 -12.68 5.95
C LEU A 223 0.53 -12.39 5.46
N PRO A 224 1.54 -12.37 6.35
CA PRO A 224 2.94 -12.20 5.96
C PRO A 224 3.38 -13.31 4.98
N ALA A 225 4.04 -12.92 3.88
CA ALA A 225 4.53 -13.85 2.86
C ALA A 225 6.07 -13.81 2.78
N PRO A 226 6.75 -14.93 2.37
CA PRO A 226 6.27 -16.31 2.44
C PRO A 226 6.47 -16.90 3.84
N LEU A 227 5.55 -17.70 4.30
CA LEU A 227 5.71 -18.44 5.56
C LEU A 227 6.78 -19.52 5.36
N GLN A 228 7.85 -19.47 6.18
CA GLN A 228 8.82 -20.56 6.21
C GLN A 228 8.14 -21.84 6.72
N PRO A 229 8.47 -23.02 6.13
CA PRO A 229 7.90 -24.28 6.58
C PRO A 229 8.07 -24.45 8.10
N LEU A 230 7.04 -24.91 8.76
CA LEU A 230 7.10 -25.29 10.17
C LEU A 230 7.65 -26.71 10.31
N VAL A 231 8.50 -26.89 11.30
CA VAL A 231 9.07 -28.19 11.60
C VAL A 231 8.32 -28.82 12.74
N GLY A 232 7.76 -30.02 12.53
CA GLY A 232 7.14 -30.86 13.57
C GLY A 232 5.90 -30.29 14.25
N ARG A 233 5.07 -29.55 13.48
CA ARG A 233 3.80 -28.95 13.95
C ARG A 233 2.60 -29.41 13.11
N GLU A 234 2.78 -30.41 12.29
CA GLU A 234 1.76 -30.92 11.38
C GLU A 234 0.53 -31.41 12.13
N ARG A 235 0.74 -32.06 13.28
CA ARG A 235 -0.34 -32.55 14.13
C ARG A 235 -1.12 -31.40 14.76
N GLU A 236 -0.44 -30.44 15.37
CA GLU A 236 -1.05 -29.28 16.03
C GLU A 236 -1.84 -28.42 15.05
N ILE A 237 -1.31 -28.20 13.84
CA ILE A 237 -2.03 -27.52 12.76
C ILE A 237 -3.30 -28.29 12.37
N GLY A 238 -3.22 -29.61 12.19
CA GLY A 238 -4.39 -30.45 11.88
C GLY A 238 -5.45 -30.42 12.98
N GLU A 239 -5.03 -30.45 14.26
CA GLU A 239 -5.93 -30.34 15.43
C GLU A 239 -6.60 -28.96 15.49
N LEU A 240 -5.85 -27.87 15.21
CA LEU A 240 -6.36 -26.52 15.21
C LEU A 240 -7.32 -26.27 14.04
N ASN A 241 -7.00 -26.74 12.83
CA ASN A 241 -7.87 -26.62 11.67
C ASN A 241 -9.20 -27.38 11.91
N SER A 242 -9.13 -28.56 12.52
CA SER A 242 -10.32 -29.31 12.93
C SER A 242 -11.13 -28.60 14.01
N ALA A 243 -10.45 -27.90 14.91
CA ALA A 243 -11.09 -27.11 15.96
C ALA A 243 -11.78 -25.85 15.41
N LEU A 244 -11.16 -25.16 14.42
CA LEU A 244 -11.73 -24.00 13.74
C LEU A 244 -13.04 -24.32 13.02
N ALA A 245 -13.18 -25.53 12.50
CA ALA A 245 -14.44 -25.98 11.91
C ALA A 245 -15.59 -26.15 12.93
N GLN A 246 -15.28 -26.20 14.23
CA GLN A 246 -16.24 -26.50 15.30
C GLN A 246 -16.47 -25.34 16.30
N ALA A 247 -15.50 -24.40 16.37
CA ALA A 247 -15.52 -23.31 17.34
C ALA A 247 -15.14 -22.00 16.68
N ARG A 248 -15.88 -20.95 16.99
CA ARG A 248 -15.66 -19.60 16.45
C ARG A 248 -14.60 -18.81 17.20
N LEU A 249 -14.17 -19.24 18.37
CA LEU A 249 -13.11 -18.63 19.16
C LEU A 249 -12.14 -19.70 19.65
N ILE A 250 -10.90 -19.60 19.22
CA ILE A 250 -9.81 -20.45 19.67
C ILE A 250 -8.68 -19.55 20.17
N THR A 251 -8.21 -19.81 21.38
CA THR A 251 -7.04 -19.11 21.94
C THR A 251 -5.88 -20.08 22.04
N ILE A 252 -4.82 -19.83 21.25
CA ILE A 252 -3.56 -20.57 21.33
C ILE A 252 -2.76 -19.99 22.50
N THR A 253 -2.60 -20.77 23.56
CA THR A 253 -1.82 -20.39 24.75
C THR A 253 -0.49 -21.13 24.80
N GLY A 254 0.52 -20.54 25.45
CA GLY A 254 1.82 -21.17 25.64
C GLY A 254 2.94 -20.19 25.95
N ALA A 255 4.10 -20.73 26.30
CA ALA A 255 5.27 -19.93 26.62
C ALA A 255 5.70 -18.99 25.50
N GLY A 256 6.43 -17.91 25.84
CA GLY A 256 7.10 -17.07 24.85
C GLY A 256 8.05 -17.90 24.00
N GLY A 257 8.15 -17.60 22.70
CA GLY A 257 9.08 -18.30 21.80
C GLY A 257 8.70 -19.73 21.40
N VAL A 258 7.53 -20.26 21.84
CA VAL A 258 7.06 -21.63 21.51
C VAL A 258 6.50 -21.73 20.08
N GLY A 259 6.27 -20.59 19.40
CA GLY A 259 5.82 -20.53 18.02
C GLY A 259 4.32 -20.33 17.83
N LYS A 260 3.59 -19.76 18.81
CA LYS A 260 2.13 -19.50 18.72
C LYS A 260 1.74 -18.76 17.45
N THR A 261 2.35 -17.61 17.22
CA THR A 261 2.11 -16.76 16.04
C THR A 261 2.35 -17.52 14.73
N ARG A 262 3.45 -18.28 14.64
CA ARG A 262 3.78 -19.04 13.42
C ARG A 262 2.75 -20.14 13.14
N VAL A 263 2.30 -20.86 14.19
CA VAL A 263 1.25 -21.87 14.05
C VAL A 263 -0.07 -21.22 13.65
N ALA A 264 -0.46 -20.10 14.28
CA ALA A 264 -1.67 -19.37 13.93
C ALA A 264 -1.68 -18.91 12.47
N LEU A 265 -0.56 -18.37 11.98
CA LEU A 265 -0.41 -17.94 10.58
C LEU A 265 -0.51 -19.11 9.59
N HIS A 266 0.04 -20.30 9.92
CA HIS A 266 -0.09 -21.48 9.06
C HIS A 266 -1.53 -22.01 9.05
N CYS A 267 -2.20 -22.06 10.21
CA CYS A 267 -3.62 -22.40 10.25
C CYS A 267 -4.48 -21.42 9.46
N ALA A 268 -4.16 -20.10 9.54
CA ALA A 268 -4.86 -19.10 8.75
C ALA A 268 -4.63 -19.26 7.25
N ALA A 269 -3.41 -19.59 6.84
CA ALA A 269 -3.09 -19.86 5.44
C ALA A 269 -3.80 -21.11 4.90
N ASP A 270 -3.91 -22.17 5.70
CA ASP A 270 -4.65 -23.39 5.36
C ASP A 270 -6.17 -23.14 5.32
N ALA A 271 -6.68 -22.24 6.18
CA ALA A 271 -8.10 -21.91 6.29
C ALA A 271 -8.57 -20.86 5.24
N LEU A 272 -7.67 -20.25 4.47
CA LEU A 272 -8.01 -19.24 3.48
C LEU A 272 -9.13 -19.68 2.52
N GLU A 273 -9.12 -20.94 2.10
CA GLU A 273 -10.12 -21.47 1.18
C GLU A 273 -11.47 -21.79 1.83
N GLN A 274 -11.53 -21.78 3.17
CA GLN A 274 -12.75 -22.10 3.93
C GLN A 274 -13.55 -20.82 4.27
N HIS A 275 -12.93 -19.65 4.17
CA HIS A 275 -13.55 -18.35 4.46
C HIS A 275 -13.63 -17.50 3.20
N GLU A 276 -14.85 -17.18 2.80
CA GLU A 276 -15.15 -16.41 1.59
C GLU A 276 -14.44 -15.04 1.55
N HIS A 277 -14.34 -14.38 2.72
CA HIS A 277 -13.71 -13.07 2.87
C HIS A 277 -12.31 -13.16 3.51
N GLY A 278 -11.69 -14.33 3.44
CA GLY A 278 -10.29 -14.56 3.72
C GLY A 278 -9.86 -14.63 5.17
N ALA A 279 -8.55 -14.46 5.38
CA ALA A 279 -7.94 -14.50 6.70
C ALA A 279 -7.11 -13.22 6.93
N TRP A 280 -7.26 -12.64 8.13
CA TRP A 280 -6.72 -11.33 8.46
C TRP A 280 -5.89 -11.38 9.72
N PHE A 281 -4.63 -10.97 9.60
CA PHE A 281 -3.68 -10.93 10.69
C PHE A 281 -3.67 -9.55 11.36
N ILE A 282 -3.87 -9.53 12.67
CA ILE A 282 -3.89 -8.33 13.52
C ILE A 282 -2.82 -8.51 14.60
N ASP A 283 -1.72 -7.76 14.52
CA ASP A 283 -0.66 -7.75 15.51
C ASP A 283 -0.93 -6.65 16.55
N LEU A 284 -1.16 -7.04 17.79
CA LEU A 284 -1.41 -6.13 18.91
C LEU A 284 -0.13 -5.77 19.68
N ALA A 285 1.03 -6.39 19.37
CA ALA A 285 2.29 -6.10 20.08
C ALA A 285 2.68 -4.62 20.09
N PRO A 286 2.45 -3.84 19.01
CA PRO A 286 2.84 -2.42 18.96
C PRO A 286 2.01 -1.50 19.84
N ILE A 287 0.74 -1.83 20.10
CA ILE A 287 -0.17 -0.97 20.85
C ILE A 287 -0.12 -1.27 22.36
N THR A 288 -0.28 -0.23 23.18
CA THR A 288 -0.31 -0.33 24.66
C THR A 288 -1.62 0.16 25.25
N ASP A 289 -2.47 0.80 24.44
CA ASP A 289 -3.76 1.32 24.83
C ASP A 289 -4.88 0.44 24.27
N GLY A 290 -5.67 -0.13 25.15
CA GLY A 290 -6.79 -1.02 24.81
C GLY A 290 -7.89 -0.35 23.99
N SER A 291 -8.04 0.98 24.09
CA SER A 291 -9.00 1.72 23.25
C SER A 291 -8.70 1.64 21.75
N LEU A 292 -7.44 1.36 21.38
CA LEU A 292 -6.99 1.24 20.00
C LEU A 292 -7.20 -0.14 19.38
N VAL A 293 -7.64 -1.13 20.13
CA VAL A 293 -7.82 -2.51 19.63
C VAL A 293 -8.77 -2.53 18.42
N ALA A 294 -9.92 -1.85 18.51
CA ALA A 294 -10.89 -1.82 17.42
C ALA A 294 -10.36 -1.08 16.18
N ALA A 295 -9.64 0.01 16.39
CA ALA A 295 -9.00 0.79 15.31
C ALA A 295 -7.93 -0.04 14.61
N THR A 296 -7.08 -0.73 15.37
CA THR A 296 -6.03 -1.63 14.83
C THR A 296 -6.63 -2.76 14.01
N MET A 297 -7.75 -3.33 14.46
CA MET A 297 -8.47 -4.34 13.69
C MET A 297 -9.02 -3.76 12.37
N LEU A 298 -9.63 -2.57 12.42
CA LEU A 298 -10.14 -1.90 11.22
C LEU A 298 -9.05 -1.62 10.19
N SER A 299 -7.89 -1.15 10.62
CA SER A 299 -6.76 -0.84 9.72
C SER A 299 -6.23 -2.08 8.97
N ALA A 300 -6.43 -3.28 9.53
CA ALA A 300 -6.03 -4.51 8.86
C ALA A 300 -6.87 -4.85 7.62
N PHE A 301 -8.06 -4.24 7.47
CA PHE A 301 -9.03 -4.59 6.43
C PHE A 301 -9.10 -3.60 5.27
N ASP A 302 -8.28 -2.57 5.22
CA ASP A 302 -8.46 -1.43 4.30
C ASP A 302 -9.93 -0.93 4.28
N ALA A 303 -10.56 -0.94 5.44
CA ALA A 303 -11.94 -0.52 5.59
C ALA A 303 -12.03 1.00 5.49
N GLY A 304 -12.53 1.51 4.37
CA GLY A 304 -12.63 2.93 4.07
C GLY A 304 -13.34 3.77 5.15
N PRO A 305 -13.30 5.12 5.03
CA PRO A 305 -13.84 6.02 6.05
C PRO A 305 -15.34 5.80 6.26
N ALA A 306 -15.79 5.86 7.50
CA ALA A 306 -17.20 5.99 7.82
C ALA A 306 -17.49 7.39 8.35
N GLU A 307 -18.58 7.97 7.90
CA GLU A 307 -18.94 9.34 8.23
C GLU A 307 -19.45 9.52 9.68
N THR A 308 -19.85 8.43 10.38
CA THR A 308 -20.32 8.51 11.77
C THR A 308 -20.16 7.17 12.51
N GLY A 309 -19.87 7.22 13.81
CA GLY A 309 -19.88 6.05 14.71
C GLY A 309 -18.56 5.83 15.46
N THR A 310 -18.61 4.99 16.51
CA THR A 310 -17.41 4.54 17.22
C THR A 310 -16.64 3.53 16.36
N GLU A 311 -15.31 3.45 16.51
CA GLU A 311 -14.46 2.50 15.79
C GLU A 311 -14.93 1.05 15.95
N LEU A 312 -15.39 0.68 17.14
CA LEU A 312 -16.00 -0.62 17.36
C LEU A 312 -17.32 -0.79 16.58
N GLY A 313 -18.16 0.23 16.49
CA GLY A 313 -19.38 0.21 15.67
C GLY A 313 -19.06 -0.05 14.21
N ARG A 314 -18.08 0.67 13.66
CA ARG A 314 -17.56 0.52 12.29
C ARG A 314 -17.02 -0.89 12.02
N LEU A 315 -16.20 -1.39 12.96
CA LEU A 315 -15.66 -2.76 12.88
C LEU A 315 -16.78 -3.80 12.80
N LEU A 316 -17.79 -3.67 13.63
CA LEU A 316 -18.95 -4.59 13.64
C LEU A 316 -19.75 -4.49 12.34
N GLU A 317 -19.99 -3.32 11.82
CA GLU A 317 -20.65 -3.13 10.52
C GLU A 317 -19.86 -3.74 9.37
N TYR A 318 -18.54 -3.52 9.35
CA TYR A 318 -17.66 -4.11 8.35
C TYR A 318 -17.66 -5.64 8.40
N LEU A 319 -17.57 -6.22 9.58
CA LEU A 319 -17.45 -7.68 9.76
C LEU A 319 -18.79 -8.42 9.66
N ARG A 320 -19.93 -7.77 9.97
CA ARG A 320 -21.24 -8.42 10.02
C ARG A 320 -21.63 -9.21 8.77
N PRO A 321 -21.46 -8.68 7.52
CA PRO A 321 -21.81 -9.42 6.31
C PRO A 321 -20.73 -10.44 5.89
N ARG A 322 -19.56 -10.46 6.52
CA ARG A 322 -18.39 -11.21 6.08
C ARG A 322 -18.25 -12.57 6.74
N ASP A 323 -17.65 -13.49 5.99
CA ASP A 323 -17.17 -14.78 6.45
C ASP A 323 -15.62 -14.74 6.40
N ALA A 324 -14.98 -14.55 7.54
CA ALA A 324 -13.53 -14.35 7.61
C ALA A 324 -12.94 -14.96 8.88
N LEU A 325 -11.66 -15.33 8.80
CA LEU A 325 -10.86 -15.72 9.96
C LEU A 325 -10.01 -14.53 10.43
N LEU A 326 -10.15 -14.13 11.68
CA LEU A 326 -9.32 -13.11 12.32
C LEU A 326 -8.24 -13.78 13.17
N VAL A 327 -6.98 -13.52 12.86
CA VAL A 327 -5.84 -13.92 13.69
C VAL A 327 -5.42 -12.73 14.53
N ILE A 328 -5.68 -12.78 15.84
CA ILE A 328 -5.33 -11.70 16.78
C ILE A 328 -4.10 -12.14 17.57
N ASP A 329 -2.97 -11.51 17.31
CA ASP A 329 -1.67 -11.91 17.89
C ASP A 329 -1.27 -11.02 19.07
N ASN A 330 -0.57 -11.61 20.04
CA ASN A 330 -0.03 -10.94 21.23
C ASN A 330 -1.10 -10.28 22.14
N CYS A 331 -2.18 -11.00 22.46
CA CYS A 331 -3.26 -10.48 23.29
C CYS A 331 -2.90 -10.28 24.77
N GLU A 332 -1.77 -10.83 25.26
CA GLU A 332 -1.46 -10.96 26.68
C GLU A 332 -1.36 -9.63 27.46
N HIS A 333 -1.07 -8.53 26.84
CA HIS A 333 -0.95 -7.23 27.50
C HIS A 333 -2.22 -6.37 27.42
N LEU A 334 -3.24 -6.83 26.67
CA LEU A 334 -4.52 -6.14 26.46
C LEU A 334 -5.72 -7.09 26.63
N VAL A 335 -5.60 -8.12 27.51
CA VAL A 335 -6.57 -9.21 27.62
C VAL A 335 -8.01 -8.71 27.80
N ALA A 336 -8.24 -7.76 28.73
CA ALA A 336 -9.57 -7.25 29.04
C ALA A 336 -10.22 -6.48 27.87
N ASP A 337 -9.41 -5.67 27.16
CA ASP A 337 -9.87 -4.85 26.04
C ASP A 337 -10.15 -5.74 24.81
N VAL A 338 -9.25 -6.66 24.51
CA VAL A 338 -9.44 -7.67 23.45
C VAL A 338 -10.68 -8.50 23.74
N ALA A 339 -10.87 -8.97 24.97
CA ALA A 339 -12.05 -9.74 25.37
C ALA A 339 -13.33 -8.97 25.11
N THR A 340 -13.35 -7.68 25.45
CA THR A 340 -14.51 -6.79 25.20
C THR A 340 -14.85 -6.68 23.71
N VAL A 341 -13.85 -6.47 22.86
CA VAL A 341 -14.04 -6.35 21.40
C VAL A 341 -14.47 -7.70 20.80
N VAL A 342 -13.80 -8.79 21.19
CA VAL A 342 -14.10 -10.16 20.72
C VAL A 342 -15.54 -10.58 21.04
N VAL A 343 -16.02 -10.33 22.26
CA VAL A 343 -17.42 -10.62 22.64
C VAL A 343 -18.41 -9.89 21.72
N ARG A 344 -18.15 -8.62 21.43
CA ARG A 344 -19.02 -7.82 20.56
C ARG A 344 -19.00 -8.33 19.11
N ILE A 345 -17.82 -8.72 18.60
CA ILE A 345 -17.70 -9.33 17.27
C ILE A 345 -18.47 -10.65 17.20
N LEU A 346 -18.26 -11.55 18.16
CA LEU A 346 -18.92 -12.87 18.17
C LEU A 346 -20.44 -12.77 18.30
N ALA A 347 -20.94 -11.76 19.03
CA ALA A 347 -22.38 -11.51 19.17
C ALA A 347 -23.01 -10.91 17.90
N ALA A 348 -22.32 -9.98 17.23
CA ALA A 348 -22.87 -9.23 16.10
C ALA A 348 -22.57 -9.84 14.72
N CYS A 349 -21.51 -10.65 14.59
CA CYS A 349 -20.97 -11.16 13.33
C CYS A 349 -20.94 -12.70 13.34
N PRO A 350 -22.02 -13.38 12.92
CA PRO A 350 -22.19 -14.84 13.12
C PRO A 350 -21.22 -15.70 12.29
N ARG A 351 -20.63 -15.18 11.19
CA ARG A 351 -19.74 -15.92 10.29
C ARG A 351 -18.26 -15.63 10.53
N ILE A 352 -17.93 -14.80 11.51
CA ILE A 352 -16.53 -14.52 11.86
C ILE A 352 -16.01 -15.60 12.81
N ALA A 353 -14.83 -16.16 12.48
CA ALA A 353 -14.03 -17.01 13.35
C ALA A 353 -12.81 -16.23 13.85
N ILE A 354 -12.36 -16.52 15.07
CA ILE A 354 -11.24 -15.81 15.72
C ILE A 354 -10.24 -16.84 16.23
N LEU A 355 -8.97 -16.64 15.86
CA LEU A 355 -7.82 -17.38 16.33
C LEU A 355 -6.90 -16.40 17.09
N ALA A 356 -6.99 -16.38 18.41
CA ALA A 356 -6.16 -15.51 19.24
C ALA A 356 -4.87 -16.21 19.67
N THR A 357 -3.77 -15.47 19.81
CA THR A 357 -2.57 -15.94 20.50
C THR A 357 -2.32 -15.12 21.76
N SER A 358 -2.03 -15.81 22.86
CA SER A 358 -1.79 -15.15 24.14
C SER A 358 -0.92 -16.02 25.05
N ARG A 359 -0.36 -15.45 26.10
CA ARG A 359 0.22 -16.22 27.23
C ARG A 359 -0.83 -16.61 28.28
N GLU A 360 -1.91 -15.84 28.33
CA GLU A 360 -3.04 -16.01 29.25
C GLU A 360 -4.33 -16.24 28.47
N LEU A 361 -5.38 -16.68 29.15
CA LEU A 361 -6.70 -16.85 28.57
C LEU A 361 -7.40 -15.51 28.41
N LEU A 362 -8.30 -15.41 27.44
CA LEU A 362 -9.19 -14.24 27.30
C LEU A 362 -10.34 -14.28 28.30
N HIS A 363 -10.55 -15.44 28.95
CA HIS A 363 -11.61 -15.69 29.96
C HIS A 363 -13.03 -15.42 29.43
N LEU A 364 -13.29 -15.86 28.18
CA LEU A 364 -14.58 -15.69 27.52
C LEU A 364 -15.39 -16.96 27.48
N ASP A 365 -16.72 -16.82 27.56
CA ASP A 365 -17.65 -17.93 27.36
C ASP A 365 -17.46 -18.51 25.95
N HIS A 366 -17.43 -19.86 25.88
CA HIS A 366 -17.16 -20.59 24.63
C HIS A 366 -15.75 -20.43 24.03
N GLU A 367 -14.80 -19.88 24.79
CA GLU A 367 -13.38 -19.86 24.41
C GLU A 367 -12.84 -21.29 24.40
N ARG A 368 -12.43 -21.78 23.23
CA ARG A 368 -11.71 -23.05 23.11
C ARG A 368 -10.21 -22.80 23.26
N VAL A 369 -9.65 -23.34 24.33
CA VAL A 369 -8.22 -23.15 24.62
C VAL A 369 -7.40 -24.26 23.98
N TYR A 370 -6.39 -23.87 23.19
CA TYR A 370 -5.37 -24.77 22.65
C TYR A 370 -4.02 -24.47 23.29
N ARG A 371 -3.50 -25.39 24.10
CA ARG A 371 -2.20 -25.22 24.75
C ARG A 371 -1.08 -25.73 23.85
N LEU A 372 -0.32 -24.81 23.23
CA LEU A 372 0.83 -25.14 22.40
C LEU A 372 2.04 -25.46 23.28
N GLY A 373 2.48 -26.71 23.22
CA GLY A 373 3.67 -27.18 23.92
C GLY A 373 4.97 -26.93 23.15
N PRO A 374 6.12 -27.28 23.72
CA PRO A 374 7.40 -27.29 23.03
C PRO A 374 7.43 -28.29 21.87
N LEU A 375 8.48 -28.23 21.05
CA LEU A 375 8.67 -29.21 19.97
C LEU A 375 8.99 -30.60 20.56
N PRO A 376 8.49 -31.67 19.94
CA PRO A 376 8.95 -33.02 20.23
C PRO A 376 10.45 -33.15 19.98
N PRO A 377 11.19 -34.01 20.71
CA PRO A 377 12.64 -34.12 20.63
C PRO A 377 13.20 -34.31 19.20
N ALA A 378 12.55 -35.14 18.38
CA ALA A 378 12.95 -35.35 17.00
C ALA A 378 12.78 -34.08 16.13
N ALA A 379 11.68 -33.33 16.30
CA ALA A 379 11.44 -32.08 15.59
C ALA A 379 12.37 -30.97 16.07
N ALA A 380 12.68 -30.93 17.36
CA ALA A 380 13.62 -30.01 17.94
C ALA A 380 15.03 -30.21 17.35
N ALA A 381 15.50 -31.45 17.27
CA ALA A 381 16.78 -31.79 16.66
C ALA A 381 16.81 -31.49 15.15
N LEU A 382 15.72 -31.74 14.43
CA LEU A 382 15.60 -31.41 13.01
C LEU A 382 15.66 -29.88 12.80
N LEU A 383 14.96 -29.09 13.62
CA LEU A 383 15.00 -27.62 13.57
C LEU A 383 16.43 -27.12 13.83
N PHE A 384 17.11 -27.64 14.86
CA PHE A 384 18.51 -27.29 15.14
C PHE A 384 19.40 -27.58 13.94
N GLY A 385 19.31 -28.80 13.37
CA GLY A 385 20.11 -29.22 12.23
C GLY A 385 19.90 -28.34 10.99
N GLN A 386 18.66 -28.01 10.66
CA GLN A 386 18.34 -27.11 9.54
C GLN A 386 18.92 -25.72 9.74
N ARG A 387 18.78 -25.12 10.94
CA ARG A 387 19.32 -23.80 11.26
C ARG A 387 20.83 -23.78 11.31
N ALA A 388 21.45 -24.79 11.90
CA ALA A 388 22.89 -24.95 11.96
C ALA A 388 23.50 -25.10 10.56
N SER A 389 22.90 -25.90 9.68
CA SER A 389 23.35 -26.06 8.30
C SER A 389 23.18 -24.79 7.46
N ALA A 390 22.15 -23.96 7.74
CA ALA A 390 21.94 -22.68 7.06
C ALA A 390 23.05 -21.67 7.36
N VAL A 391 23.58 -21.64 8.60
CA VAL A 391 24.65 -20.72 9.02
C VAL A 391 26.04 -21.30 8.86
N SER A 392 26.18 -22.63 8.80
CA SER A 392 27.44 -23.36 8.59
C SER A 392 27.24 -24.53 7.60
N PRO A 393 27.45 -24.31 6.29
CA PRO A 393 27.19 -25.33 5.27
C PRO A 393 27.95 -26.67 5.45
N GLY A 394 29.01 -26.65 6.26
CA GLY A 394 29.78 -27.88 6.62
C GLY A 394 29.25 -28.61 7.86
N PHE A 395 28.21 -28.11 8.50
CA PHE A 395 27.65 -28.75 9.68
C PHE A 395 26.86 -30.01 9.31
N LYS A 396 27.26 -31.13 9.93
CA LYS A 396 26.62 -32.43 9.77
C LYS A 396 25.85 -32.79 11.02
N ALA A 397 24.51 -32.64 10.96
CA ALA A 397 23.63 -32.94 12.08
C ALA A 397 23.73 -34.42 12.54
N GLU A 398 23.92 -35.32 11.59
CA GLU A 398 24.01 -36.78 11.84
C GLU A 398 25.23 -37.15 12.70
N GLU A 399 26.40 -36.54 12.44
CA GLU A 399 27.64 -36.77 13.21
C GLU A 399 27.52 -36.20 14.64
N ASN A 400 26.64 -35.27 14.86
CA ASN A 400 26.43 -34.57 16.15
C ASN A 400 25.11 -34.92 16.84
N ALA A 401 24.39 -35.92 16.37
CA ALA A 401 23.00 -36.21 16.74
C ALA A 401 22.78 -36.29 18.26
N ALA A 402 23.60 -37.03 18.98
CA ALA A 402 23.46 -37.19 20.45
C ALA A 402 23.62 -35.86 21.20
N ARG A 403 24.56 -35.02 20.78
CA ARG A 403 24.83 -33.72 21.39
C ARG A 403 23.72 -32.71 21.05
N VAL A 404 23.24 -32.71 19.79
CA VAL A 404 22.12 -31.90 19.35
C VAL A 404 20.88 -32.24 20.17
N HIS A 405 20.57 -33.51 20.39
CA HIS A 405 19.46 -33.93 21.26
C HIS A 405 19.65 -33.40 22.69
N SER A 406 20.84 -33.53 23.25
CA SER A 406 21.13 -33.02 24.61
C SER A 406 20.96 -31.50 24.70
N ILE A 407 21.36 -30.75 23.66
CA ILE A 407 21.10 -29.29 23.57
C ILE A 407 19.61 -29.00 23.54
N CYS A 408 18.85 -29.66 22.64
CA CYS A 408 17.42 -29.47 22.51
C CYS A 408 16.65 -29.79 23.77
N ASP A 409 17.02 -30.86 24.48
CA ASP A 409 16.43 -31.23 25.77
C ASP A 409 16.67 -30.15 26.84
N ARG A 410 17.89 -29.59 26.93
CA ARG A 410 18.18 -28.49 27.83
C ARG A 410 17.48 -27.19 27.48
N LEU A 411 17.17 -27.00 26.22
CA LEU A 411 16.39 -25.86 25.73
C LEU A 411 14.87 -26.12 25.81
N ASP A 412 14.46 -27.17 26.57
CA ASP A 412 13.05 -27.58 26.76
C ASP A 412 12.27 -27.69 25.43
N GLY A 413 12.93 -27.94 24.31
CA GLY A 413 12.30 -28.00 22.99
C GLY A 413 11.67 -26.67 22.53
N ILE A 414 12.08 -25.53 23.09
CA ILE A 414 11.53 -24.20 22.73
C ILE A 414 12.15 -23.75 21.39
N PRO A 415 11.35 -23.57 20.32
CA PRO A 415 11.87 -23.26 18.98
C PRO A 415 12.81 -22.06 18.93
N LEU A 416 12.44 -20.93 19.52
CA LEU A 416 13.27 -19.71 19.54
C LEU A 416 14.61 -19.95 20.25
N ALA A 417 14.61 -20.66 21.34
CA ALA A 417 15.83 -21.01 22.05
C ALA A 417 16.75 -21.92 21.21
N ILE A 418 16.16 -22.88 20.50
CA ILE A 418 16.87 -23.79 19.59
C ILE A 418 17.46 -23.01 18.41
N GLU A 419 16.72 -22.10 17.79
CA GLU A 419 17.21 -21.25 16.67
C GLU A 419 18.39 -20.36 17.13
N LEU A 420 18.31 -19.76 18.34
CA LEU A 420 19.38 -18.97 18.92
C LEU A 420 20.65 -19.81 19.20
N ALA A 421 20.49 -21.01 19.70
CA ALA A 421 21.62 -21.91 19.95
C ALA A 421 22.26 -22.42 18.64
N ALA A 422 21.43 -22.82 17.67
CA ALA A 422 21.89 -23.29 16.36
C ALA A 422 22.68 -22.22 15.59
N ALA A 423 22.31 -20.94 15.70
CA ALA A 423 23.05 -19.83 15.08
C ALA A 423 24.49 -19.71 15.60
N ARG A 424 24.83 -20.29 16.79
CA ARG A 424 26.17 -20.25 17.36
C ARG A 424 27.12 -21.28 16.78
N VAL A 425 26.63 -22.26 16.04
CA VAL A 425 27.48 -23.29 15.37
C VAL A 425 28.47 -22.65 14.39
N ARG A 426 28.27 -21.43 13.97
CA ARG A 426 29.22 -20.65 13.17
C ARG A 426 30.52 -20.33 13.93
N ALA A 427 30.46 -20.15 15.26
CA ALA A 427 31.57 -19.69 16.09
C ALA A 427 32.00 -20.69 17.18
N LEU A 428 31.13 -21.63 17.55
CA LEU A 428 31.35 -22.59 18.63
C LEU A 428 31.06 -24.01 18.16
N SER A 429 31.80 -24.97 18.67
CA SER A 429 31.50 -26.38 18.51
C SER A 429 30.25 -26.75 19.31
N VAL A 430 29.61 -27.86 18.93
CA VAL A 430 28.40 -28.35 19.62
C VAL A 430 28.70 -28.69 21.10
N ASP A 431 29.93 -29.16 21.42
CA ASP A 431 30.37 -29.45 22.79
C ASP A 431 30.51 -28.16 23.62
N GLU A 432 31.06 -27.11 23.06
CA GLU A 432 31.15 -25.80 23.73
C GLU A 432 29.77 -25.18 23.96
N ILE A 433 28.85 -25.27 22.98
CA ILE A 433 27.44 -24.83 23.15
C ILE A 433 26.82 -25.57 24.35
N LEU A 434 26.99 -26.87 24.39
CA LEU A 434 26.46 -27.71 25.46
C LEU A 434 27.03 -27.33 26.85
N GLY A 435 28.36 -27.11 26.93
CA GLY A 435 29.08 -26.70 28.15
C GLY A 435 28.57 -25.34 28.68
N HIS A 436 28.41 -24.38 27.81
CA HIS A 436 27.91 -23.04 28.18
C HIS A 436 26.44 -23.07 28.65
N LEU A 437 25.61 -23.89 28.06
CA LEU A 437 24.21 -24.08 28.54
C LEU A 437 24.22 -24.64 29.95
N ASP A 438 25.09 -25.63 30.27
CA ASP A 438 25.18 -26.23 31.59
C ASP A 438 25.58 -25.22 32.66
N GLU A 439 26.58 -24.41 32.39
CA GLU A 439 27.10 -23.43 33.34
C GLU A 439 26.06 -22.38 33.71
N ARG A 440 25.29 -21.88 32.70
CA ARG A 440 24.29 -20.83 32.91
C ARG A 440 23.01 -21.33 33.59
N PHE A 441 22.53 -22.50 33.25
CA PHE A 441 21.39 -23.08 33.96
C PHE A 441 21.68 -23.28 35.44
N ARG A 442 22.93 -23.60 35.82
CA ARG A 442 23.34 -23.68 37.23
C ARG A 442 23.33 -22.31 37.93
N LEU A 443 23.67 -21.22 37.24
CA LEU A 443 23.65 -19.85 37.80
C LEU A 443 22.23 -19.28 37.96
N LEU A 444 21.31 -19.58 37.03
CA LEU A 444 19.94 -19.02 37.02
C LEU A 444 18.97 -19.74 37.94
N THR A 445 19.22 -21.01 38.27
CA THR A 445 18.43 -21.76 39.30
C THR A 445 18.58 -21.22 40.69
N SER A 446 19.57 -20.36 40.92
CA SER A 446 19.83 -19.75 42.24
C SER A 446 19.15 -18.40 42.49
N GLY A 447 18.60 -17.72 41.46
CA GLY A 447 18.19 -16.31 41.56
C GLY A 447 16.68 -15.96 41.42
N ALA A 448 15.89 -16.71 40.72
CA ALA A 448 14.48 -16.31 40.40
C ALA A 448 13.49 -17.42 40.68
N ARG A 449 12.91 -17.42 41.90
CA ARG A 449 11.97 -18.46 42.37
C ARG A 449 10.52 -18.36 41.88
N THR A 450 10.14 -17.34 41.10
CA THR A 450 8.73 -17.03 40.73
C THR A 450 8.33 -17.25 39.28
N ALA A 451 9.31 -17.40 38.34
CA ALA A 451 8.99 -17.65 36.93
C ALA A 451 8.92 -19.15 36.62
N LEU A 452 8.05 -19.52 35.66
CA LEU A 452 7.93 -20.90 35.18
C LEU A 452 9.28 -21.37 34.58
N PRO A 453 9.69 -22.65 34.76
CA PRO A 453 11.00 -23.17 34.31
C PRO A 453 11.28 -22.86 32.81
N ARG A 454 10.27 -22.99 31.94
CA ARG A 454 10.39 -22.72 30.50
C ARG A 454 10.62 -21.26 30.14
N GLN A 455 10.11 -20.31 30.94
CA GLN A 455 10.40 -18.87 30.75
C GLN A 455 11.84 -18.57 31.16
N GLN A 456 12.34 -19.22 32.20
CA GLN A 456 13.73 -19.10 32.62
C GLN A 456 14.69 -19.61 31.56
N THR A 457 14.37 -20.72 30.87
CA THR A 457 15.16 -21.29 29.77
C THR A 457 15.30 -20.33 28.60
N LEU A 458 14.20 -19.72 28.17
CA LEU A 458 14.23 -18.77 27.05
C LEU A 458 15.01 -17.50 27.39
N VAL A 459 14.76 -16.92 28.59
CA VAL A 459 15.49 -15.73 29.05
C VAL A 459 16.98 -16.05 29.18
N ALA A 460 17.35 -17.24 29.71
CA ALA A 460 18.72 -17.71 29.79
C ALA A 460 19.40 -17.78 28.42
N THR A 461 18.68 -18.30 27.41
CA THR A 461 19.22 -18.45 26.06
C THR A 461 19.38 -17.10 25.35
N ILE A 462 18.46 -16.16 25.55
CA ILE A 462 18.59 -14.80 25.02
C ILE A 462 19.75 -14.09 25.73
N ALA A 463 19.85 -14.23 27.08
CA ALA A 463 20.93 -13.67 27.84
C ALA A 463 22.31 -14.19 27.39
N TRP A 464 22.44 -15.50 27.18
CA TRP A 464 23.64 -16.09 26.60
C TRP A 464 23.95 -15.53 25.20
N SER A 465 22.95 -15.40 24.36
CA SER A 465 23.13 -14.80 23.02
C SER A 465 23.58 -13.34 23.13
N TYR A 466 23.04 -12.57 24.05
CA TYR A 466 23.43 -11.19 24.32
C TYR A 466 24.88 -11.07 24.86
N ASP A 467 25.29 -11.94 25.77
CA ASP A 467 26.64 -11.88 26.34
C ASP A 467 27.75 -12.27 25.34
N LEU A 468 27.40 -12.99 24.27
CA LEU A 468 28.29 -13.30 23.16
C LEU A 468 28.37 -12.18 22.11
N LEU A 469 27.61 -11.11 22.28
CA LEU A 469 27.72 -9.93 21.45
C LEU A 469 28.93 -9.10 21.80
N THR A 470 29.53 -8.45 20.83
CA THR A 470 30.55 -7.41 21.10
C THR A 470 29.89 -6.22 21.85
N PRO A 471 30.66 -5.40 22.56
CA PRO A 471 30.11 -4.22 23.24
C PRO A 471 29.33 -3.28 22.33
N GLU A 472 29.74 -3.18 21.06
CA GLU A 472 29.05 -2.39 20.04
C GLU A 472 27.72 -3.00 19.65
N GLU A 473 27.68 -4.32 19.43
CA GLU A 473 26.45 -5.05 19.14
C GLU A 473 25.47 -4.99 20.33
N GLN A 474 25.97 -5.12 21.56
CA GLN A 474 25.16 -4.99 22.79
C GLN A 474 24.54 -3.59 22.89
N SER A 475 25.33 -2.55 22.61
CA SER A 475 24.86 -1.17 22.62
C SER A 475 23.76 -0.95 21.59
N LEU A 476 23.99 -1.38 20.34
CA LEU A 476 23.00 -1.29 19.27
C LEU A 476 21.72 -2.07 19.63
N PHE A 477 21.86 -3.31 20.02
CA PHE A 477 20.76 -4.21 20.41
C PHE A 477 19.86 -3.57 21.48
N CYS A 478 20.44 -3.00 22.53
CA CYS A 478 19.69 -2.31 23.57
C CYS A 478 18.92 -1.11 23.03
N ARG A 479 19.53 -0.29 22.17
CA ARG A 479 18.90 0.91 21.60
C ARG A 479 17.78 0.59 20.61
N LEU A 480 17.91 -0.50 19.87
CA LEU A 480 16.86 -0.96 18.95
C LEU A 480 15.55 -1.34 19.67
N SER A 481 15.57 -1.55 20.98
CA SER A 481 14.36 -1.80 21.77
C SER A 481 13.39 -0.62 21.80
N ALA A 482 13.84 0.59 21.43
CA ALA A 482 12.99 1.77 21.31
C ALA A 482 11.97 1.65 20.15
N PHE A 483 12.29 0.89 19.11
CA PHE A 483 11.41 0.67 17.98
C PHE A 483 10.20 -0.20 18.34
N ARG A 484 9.04 0.16 17.78
CA ARG A 484 7.83 -0.66 17.78
C ARG A 484 7.55 -1.13 16.34
N GLY A 485 7.28 -2.42 16.17
CA GLY A 485 7.12 -2.98 14.84
C GLY A 485 8.45 -3.05 14.06
N SER A 486 8.39 -2.73 12.77
CA SER A 486 9.57 -2.75 11.89
C SER A 486 10.22 -1.36 11.76
N PHE A 487 11.50 -1.32 11.37
CA PHE A 487 12.24 -0.09 11.17
C PHE A 487 13.20 -0.19 9.98
N SER A 488 13.58 0.95 9.43
CA SER A 488 14.53 1.06 8.32
C SER A 488 15.97 1.23 8.82
N LEU A 489 16.95 1.02 7.93
CA LEU A 489 18.36 1.27 8.23
C LEU A 489 18.62 2.73 8.63
N PRO A 490 18.12 3.76 7.92
CA PRO A 490 18.29 5.16 8.35
C PRO A 490 17.72 5.45 9.74
N ALA A 491 16.58 4.83 10.10
CA ALA A 491 16.01 4.98 11.43
C ALA A 491 16.92 4.36 12.50
N ALA A 492 17.42 3.15 12.27
CA ALA A 492 18.37 2.49 13.16
C ALA A 492 19.66 3.31 13.34
N ALA A 493 20.22 3.83 12.25
CA ALA A 493 21.41 4.67 12.28
C ALA A 493 21.18 5.94 13.11
N ALA A 494 20.04 6.61 12.95
CA ALA A 494 19.71 7.81 13.70
C ALA A 494 19.58 7.55 15.21
N VAL A 495 18.92 6.44 15.60
CA VAL A 495 18.76 6.05 17.02
C VAL A 495 20.09 5.62 17.64
N CYS A 496 21.02 5.14 16.84
CA CYS A 496 22.32 4.60 17.29
C CYS A 496 23.47 5.60 17.18
N ALA A 497 23.27 6.79 16.60
CA ALA A 497 24.31 7.79 16.33
C ALA A 497 25.09 8.30 17.56
N HIS A 498 24.64 8.05 18.80
CA HIS A 498 25.35 8.37 20.03
C HIS A 498 26.18 7.19 20.52
N GLY A 499 27.47 7.38 20.69
CA GLY A 499 28.39 6.36 21.25
C GLY A 499 29.41 5.81 20.28
N GLY A 500 29.75 6.56 19.23
CA GLY A 500 30.85 6.20 18.31
C GLY A 500 30.43 5.44 17.04
N LEU A 501 29.13 5.07 16.91
CA LEU A 501 28.55 4.45 15.71
C LEU A 501 27.96 5.58 14.84
N CYS A 502 28.80 6.31 14.12
CA CYS A 502 28.36 7.48 13.35
C CYS A 502 28.16 7.19 11.84
N ASP A 503 28.46 5.97 11.39
CA ASP A 503 28.39 5.59 9.98
C ASP A 503 27.26 4.57 9.74
N GLU A 504 26.41 4.86 8.77
CA GLU A 504 25.28 4.00 8.35
C GLU A 504 25.77 2.62 7.88
N TYR A 505 26.92 2.55 7.24
CA TYR A 505 27.52 1.27 6.81
C TYR A 505 27.91 0.41 8.00
N HIS A 506 28.45 1.00 9.05
CA HIS A 506 28.79 0.27 10.26
C HIS A 506 27.53 -0.24 10.99
N VAL A 507 26.46 0.56 11.05
CA VAL A 507 25.16 0.12 11.59
C VAL A 507 24.60 -1.05 10.77
N LEU A 508 24.74 -1.01 9.44
CA LEU A 508 24.34 -2.11 8.56
C LEU A 508 25.09 -3.41 8.86
N ASP A 509 26.41 -3.32 9.07
CA ASP A 509 27.24 -4.49 9.42
C ASP A 509 26.78 -5.11 10.75
N VAL A 510 26.52 -4.27 11.76
CA VAL A 510 26.03 -4.73 13.07
C VAL A 510 24.60 -5.31 12.96
N LEU A 511 23.69 -4.68 12.22
CA LEU A 511 22.36 -5.23 11.95
C LEU A 511 22.44 -6.58 11.25
N THR A 512 23.32 -6.71 10.27
CA THR A 512 23.56 -7.97 9.56
C THR A 512 24.05 -9.05 10.52
N SER A 513 25.01 -8.71 11.39
CA SER A 513 25.51 -9.63 12.42
C SER A 513 24.42 -10.05 13.41
N LEU A 514 23.54 -9.13 13.83
CA LEU A 514 22.41 -9.45 14.70
C LEU A 514 21.36 -10.34 13.99
N CYS A 515 21.14 -10.15 12.69
CA CYS A 515 20.32 -11.04 11.88
C CYS A 515 20.92 -12.45 11.78
N ASP A 516 22.22 -12.56 11.48
CA ASP A 516 22.96 -13.82 11.45
C ASP A 516 22.89 -14.57 12.79
N LYS A 517 22.82 -13.85 13.91
CA LYS A 517 22.65 -14.37 15.26
C LYS A 517 21.21 -14.63 15.66
N SER A 518 20.26 -14.50 14.73
CA SER A 518 18.81 -14.70 14.94
C SER A 518 18.20 -13.79 16.03
N LEU A 519 18.80 -12.65 16.30
CA LEU A 519 18.30 -11.65 17.23
C LEU A 519 17.42 -10.61 16.55
N LEU A 520 17.55 -10.45 15.22
CA LEU A 520 16.71 -9.62 14.37
C LEU A 520 16.11 -10.46 13.24
N THR A 521 14.98 -10.03 12.75
CA THR A 521 14.39 -10.52 11.50
C THR A 521 14.46 -9.42 10.45
N VAL A 522 14.68 -9.81 9.18
CA VAL A 522 14.71 -8.89 8.05
C VAL A 522 13.59 -9.26 7.06
N THR A 523 12.91 -8.25 6.54
CA THR A 523 11.90 -8.41 5.49
C THR A 523 12.33 -7.58 4.29
N LEU A 524 12.40 -8.24 3.12
CA LEU A 524 12.70 -7.61 1.84
C LEU A 524 11.37 -7.38 1.12
N ALA A 525 10.89 -6.13 1.13
CA ALA A 525 9.71 -5.68 0.42
C ALA A 525 10.10 -4.55 -0.55
N LEU A 526 9.30 -3.49 -0.68
CA LEU A 526 9.68 -2.26 -1.41
C LEU A 526 10.95 -1.62 -0.84
N ALA A 527 11.18 -1.77 0.48
CA ALA A 527 12.41 -1.40 1.16
C ALA A 527 12.77 -2.48 2.18
N THR A 528 14.06 -2.60 2.51
CA THR A 528 14.53 -3.50 3.56
C THR A 528 14.08 -2.99 4.92
N ARG A 529 13.38 -3.85 5.67
CA ARG A 529 12.89 -3.54 7.02
C ARG A 529 13.42 -4.57 8.02
N TYR A 530 13.81 -4.10 9.20
CA TYR A 530 14.29 -4.90 10.32
C TYR A 530 13.26 -4.92 11.44
N ARG A 531 13.21 -5.99 12.21
CA ARG A 531 12.30 -6.12 13.35
C ARG A 531 12.95 -6.95 14.47
N LEU A 532 12.79 -6.50 15.71
CA LEU A 532 13.05 -7.35 16.86
C LEU A 532 11.80 -8.19 17.17
N PRO A 533 11.93 -9.52 17.27
CA PRO A 533 10.87 -10.35 17.84
C PRO A 533 10.51 -9.87 19.25
N GLU A 534 9.21 -9.86 19.59
CA GLU A 534 8.74 -9.19 20.82
C GLU A 534 9.42 -9.69 22.11
N THR A 535 9.63 -11.01 22.24
CA THR A 535 10.35 -11.56 23.40
C THR A 535 11.80 -11.06 23.49
N ILE A 536 12.48 -10.91 22.34
CA ILE A 536 13.84 -10.39 22.26
C ILE A 536 13.84 -8.89 22.54
N ARG A 537 12.85 -8.15 22.03
CA ARG A 537 12.66 -6.72 22.28
C ARG A 537 12.46 -6.42 23.77
N ALA A 538 11.62 -7.21 24.44
CA ALA A 538 11.41 -7.08 25.88
C ALA A 538 12.73 -7.24 26.67
N TYR A 539 13.52 -8.26 26.34
CA TYR A 539 14.84 -8.46 26.96
C TYR A 539 15.80 -7.30 26.66
N ALA A 540 15.85 -6.84 25.40
CA ALA A 540 16.68 -5.70 25.01
C ALA A 540 16.29 -4.42 25.76
N SER A 541 14.98 -4.21 26.00
CA SER A 541 14.46 -3.07 26.76
C SER A 541 14.88 -3.12 28.23
N GLU A 542 14.83 -4.30 28.89
CA GLU A 542 15.34 -4.49 30.25
C GLU A 542 16.83 -4.16 30.33
N ARG A 543 17.63 -4.68 29.37
CA ARG A 543 19.07 -4.36 29.30
C ARG A 543 19.33 -2.88 29.05
N ALA A 544 18.52 -2.24 28.19
CA ALA A 544 18.63 -0.80 27.92
C ALA A 544 18.38 0.06 29.18
N ILE A 545 17.43 -0.36 30.02
CA ILE A 545 17.15 0.31 31.32
C ILE A 545 18.35 0.15 32.26
N GLU A 546 18.85 -1.07 32.42
CA GLU A 546 20.02 -1.36 33.28
C GLU A 546 21.27 -0.59 32.86
N ASN A 547 21.51 -0.51 31.56
CA ASN A 547 22.63 0.20 30.97
C ASN A 547 22.40 1.72 30.83
N ARG A 548 21.27 2.25 31.31
CA ARG A 548 20.86 3.65 31.20
C ARG A 548 20.79 4.18 29.75
N ALA A 549 20.62 3.29 28.79
CA ALA A 549 20.51 3.64 27.37
C ALA A 549 19.07 3.92 26.90
N ALA A 550 18.07 3.44 27.65
CA ALA A 550 16.67 3.49 27.25
C ALA A 550 16.17 4.92 26.98
N ALA A 551 16.44 5.87 27.89
CA ALA A 551 15.97 7.25 27.73
C ALA A 551 16.61 7.94 26.51
N ILE A 552 17.89 7.73 26.29
CA ILE A 552 18.63 8.29 25.15
C ILE A 552 18.09 7.70 23.83
N ALA A 553 17.91 6.39 23.78
CA ALA A 553 17.37 5.71 22.61
C ALA A 553 15.95 6.20 22.28
N SER A 554 15.07 6.32 23.29
CA SER A 554 13.71 6.84 23.09
C SER A 554 13.69 8.32 22.65
N GLN A 555 14.60 9.12 23.19
CA GLN A 555 14.73 10.52 22.76
C GLN A 555 15.16 10.63 21.28
N GLN A 556 16.15 9.85 20.87
CA GLN A 556 16.63 9.84 19.49
C GLN A 556 15.61 9.26 18.53
N HIS A 557 14.89 8.21 18.95
CA HIS A 557 13.77 7.65 18.24
C HIS A 557 12.70 8.71 18.00
N ALA A 558 12.26 9.41 19.05
CA ALA A 558 11.28 10.48 18.93
C ALA A 558 11.76 11.62 18.04
N ALA A 559 13.02 12.03 18.15
CA ALA A 559 13.60 13.06 17.29
C ALA A 559 13.65 12.67 15.81
N TYR A 560 14.03 11.42 15.50
CA TYR A 560 14.03 10.92 14.14
C TYR A 560 12.61 10.93 13.53
N PHE A 561 11.62 10.39 14.26
CA PHE A 561 10.25 10.33 13.77
C PHE A 561 9.57 11.71 13.74
N ALA A 562 9.96 12.65 14.60
CA ALA A 562 9.56 14.03 14.49
C ALA A 562 10.08 14.69 13.19
N ASN A 563 11.34 14.47 12.85
CA ASN A 563 11.89 14.96 11.58
C ASN A 563 11.22 14.31 10.37
N LEU A 564 10.97 13.00 10.42
CA LEU A 564 10.27 12.28 9.35
C LEU A 564 8.84 12.80 9.16
N ALA A 565 8.11 13.04 10.26
CA ALA A 565 6.76 13.62 10.23
C ALA A 565 6.76 15.04 9.66
N ALA A 566 7.73 15.88 10.05
CA ALA A 566 7.86 17.25 9.54
C ALA A 566 8.10 17.27 8.02
N HIS A 567 8.95 16.40 7.51
CA HIS A 567 9.16 16.24 6.06
C HIS A 567 7.90 15.74 5.37
N ALA A 568 7.25 14.73 5.95
CA ALA A 568 6.00 14.18 5.43
C ALA A 568 4.88 15.23 5.38
N TYR A 569 4.76 16.07 6.42
CA TYR A 569 3.85 17.20 6.45
C TYR A 569 4.16 18.20 5.34
N HIS A 570 5.44 18.53 5.15
CA HIS A 570 5.85 19.48 4.10
C HIS A 570 5.56 18.93 2.70
N GLU A 571 5.81 17.65 2.43
CA GLU A 571 5.44 16.99 1.16
C GLU A 571 3.92 17.03 0.94
N PHE A 572 3.13 16.69 1.95
CA PHE A 572 1.67 16.77 1.90
C PHE A 572 1.17 18.18 1.61
N ASP A 573 1.85 19.17 2.15
CA ASP A 573 1.54 20.58 2.03
C ASP A 573 1.91 21.18 0.68
N SER A 574 3.03 20.76 0.07
CA SER A 574 3.56 21.33 -1.16
C SER A 574 3.16 20.50 -2.39
N GLN A 575 3.47 19.24 -2.41
CA GLN A 575 3.16 18.31 -3.49
C GLN A 575 3.15 16.88 -2.98
N LEU A 576 2.00 16.24 -2.97
CA LEU A 576 1.88 14.85 -2.59
C LEU A 576 2.55 13.97 -3.64
N ALA A 577 3.70 13.38 -3.28
CA ALA A 577 4.41 12.47 -4.17
C ALA A 577 3.67 11.12 -4.28
N PRO A 578 3.66 10.46 -5.45
CA PRO A 578 3.19 9.09 -5.57
C PRO A 578 3.90 8.17 -4.56
N GLY A 579 3.17 7.27 -3.91
CA GLY A 579 3.73 6.37 -2.91
C GLY A 579 4.07 7.03 -1.57
N TRP A 580 3.56 8.25 -1.29
CA TRP A 580 3.80 8.95 -0.04
C TRP A 580 3.31 8.14 1.17
N LEU A 581 2.09 7.61 1.09
CA LEU A 581 1.49 6.83 2.16
C LEU A 581 2.19 5.48 2.34
N GLU A 582 2.50 4.80 1.26
CA GLU A 582 3.17 3.49 1.24
C GLU A 582 4.56 3.54 1.89
N ARG A 583 5.23 4.69 1.80
CA ARG A 583 6.53 4.90 2.48
C ARG A 583 6.38 5.09 3.99
N LEU A 584 5.30 5.70 4.45
CA LEU A 584 5.10 6.12 5.85
C LEU A 584 4.29 5.12 6.67
N ALA A 585 3.33 4.44 6.06
CA ALA A 585 2.45 3.49 6.72
C ALA A 585 3.20 2.40 7.52
N PRO A 586 4.33 1.83 7.05
CA PRO A 586 5.07 0.84 7.83
C PRO A 586 5.66 1.37 9.15
N ASP A 587 5.73 2.68 9.33
CA ASP A 587 6.29 3.34 10.51
C ASP A 587 5.23 3.87 11.48
N ILE A 588 3.94 3.58 11.27
CA ILE A 588 2.85 4.10 12.11
C ILE A 588 3.04 3.75 13.59
N ASP A 589 3.51 2.54 13.90
CA ASP A 589 3.76 2.12 15.29
C ASP A 589 4.95 2.85 15.92
N ASN A 590 5.92 3.25 15.13
CA ASN A 590 7.02 4.07 15.57
C ASN A 590 6.58 5.52 15.83
N PHE A 591 5.68 6.08 15.00
CA PHE A 591 5.04 7.38 15.28
C PHE A 591 4.23 7.33 16.57
N ARG A 592 3.45 6.27 16.81
CA ARG A 592 2.73 6.04 18.07
C ARG A 592 3.67 6.00 19.27
N ALA A 593 4.76 5.25 19.16
CA ALA A 593 5.76 5.16 20.23
C ALA A 593 6.42 6.51 20.53
N ALA A 594 6.74 7.28 19.51
CA ALA A 594 7.32 8.62 19.66
C ALA A 594 6.33 9.59 20.30
N LEU A 595 5.06 9.57 19.88
CA LEU A 595 3.98 10.37 20.48
C LEU A 595 3.73 9.98 21.95
N GLY A 596 3.63 8.67 22.25
CA GLY A 596 3.46 8.17 23.61
C GLY A 596 4.62 8.57 24.52
N TRP A 597 5.87 8.46 24.05
CA TRP A 597 7.02 8.86 24.84
C TRP A 597 7.08 10.38 25.12
N THR A 598 6.70 11.19 24.14
CA THR A 598 6.76 12.67 24.25
C THR A 598 5.55 13.27 24.98
N LEU A 599 4.33 12.79 24.77
CA LEU A 599 3.10 13.38 25.31
C LEU A 599 2.65 12.72 26.63
N GLU A 600 2.79 11.42 26.76
CA GLU A 600 2.34 10.64 27.93
C GLU A 600 3.53 10.24 28.84
N GLY A 601 4.72 10.14 28.29
CA GLY A 601 5.94 9.75 28.98
C GLY A 601 6.80 10.92 29.48
N PRO A 602 8.10 10.65 29.75
CA PRO A 602 9.04 11.64 30.30
C PRO A 602 9.61 12.60 29.24
N GLY A 603 9.20 12.49 27.98
CA GLY A 603 9.73 13.29 26.87
C GLY A 603 9.30 14.75 26.90
N ASP A 604 9.77 15.53 25.93
CA ASP A 604 9.39 16.92 25.76
C ASP A 604 8.00 17.04 25.13
N ARG A 605 7.02 17.49 25.90
CA ARG A 605 5.65 17.68 25.46
C ARG A 605 5.50 18.72 24.35
N SER A 606 6.38 19.72 24.26
CA SER A 606 6.35 20.70 23.17
C SER A 606 6.76 20.05 21.85
N ALA A 607 7.82 19.23 21.87
CA ALA A 607 8.22 18.42 20.72
C ALA A 607 7.15 17.40 20.35
N GLY A 608 6.49 16.81 21.35
CA GLY A 608 5.36 15.89 21.14
C GLY A 608 4.16 16.57 20.47
N ALA A 609 3.85 17.79 20.87
CA ALA A 609 2.77 18.56 20.24
C ALA A 609 3.09 18.90 18.77
N GLN A 610 4.34 19.26 18.49
CA GLN A 610 4.78 19.49 17.10
C GLN A 610 4.69 18.18 16.29
N LEU A 611 5.15 17.06 16.86
CA LEU A 611 5.05 15.74 16.24
C LEU A 611 3.58 15.35 15.94
N ALA A 612 2.66 15.58 16.88
CA ALA A 612 1.24 15.29 16.69
C ALA A 612 0.64 16.13 15.54
N ALA A 613 1.01 17.41 15.48
CA ALA A 613 0.60 18.31 14.41
C ALA A 613 1.12 17.84 13.04
N ASP A 614 2.38 17.42 12.96
CA ASP A 614 3.03 17.00 11.74
C ASP A 614 2.58 15.59 11.28
N CYS A 615 2.22 14.70 12.21
CA CYS A 615 1.62 13.41 11.91
C CYS A 615 0.17 13.48 11.44
N GLY A 616 -0.51 14.62 11.61
CA GLY A 616 -1.93 14.76 11.27
C GLY A 616 -2.31 14.24 9.88
N PRO A 617 -1.62 14.65 8.81
CA PRO A 617 -1.90 14.12 7.47
C PRO A 617 -1.72 12.60 7.34
N ILE A 618 -0.81 11.99 8.10
CA ILE A 618 -0.58 10.54 8.10
C ILE A 618 -1.82 9.84 8.68
N PHE A 619 -2.27 10.26 9.86
CA PHE A 619 -3.48 9.72 10.48
C PHE A 619 -4.73 9.96 9.62
N LEU A 620 -4.82 11.14 8.99
CA LEU A 620 -5.94 11.48 8.09
C LEU A 620 -6.00 10.54 6.87
N ARG A 621 -4.85 10.25 6.26
CA ARG A 621 -4.76 9.40 5.05
C ARG A 621 -4.83 7.91 5.35
N LEU A 622 -4.42 7.50 6.56
CA LEU A 622 -4.64 6.13 7.07
C LEU A 622 -6.04 5.94 7.68
N GLU A 623 -6.88 6.98 7.65
CA GLU A 623 -8.24 6.97 8.21
C GLU A 623 -8.32 6.65 9.71
N LEU A 624 -7.21 6.83 10.41
CA LEU A 624 -7.12 6.69 11.86
C LEU A 624 -7.59 7.96 12.57
N LEU A 625 -8.80 8.44 12.20
CA LEU A 625 -9.30 9.77 12.57
C LEU A 625 -9.49 9.94 14.08
N GLY A 626 -10.07 8.94 14.75
CA GLY A 626 -10.28 8.95 16.19
C GLY A 626 -8.96 8.96 16.96
N GLU A 627 -8.00 8.15 16.52
CA GLU A 627 -6.65 8.12 17.11
C GLU A 627 -5.92 9.45 16.90
N GLY A 628 -5.97 10.01 15.67
CA GLY A 628 -5.35 11.29 15.35
C GLY A 628 -5.92 12.43 16.22
N LEU A 629 -7.24 12.45 16.42
CA LEU A 629 -7.89 13.42 17.31
C LEU A 629 -7.42 13.29 18.77
N ARG A 630 -7.36 12.07 19.30
CA ARG A 630 -6.84 11.83 20.65
C ARG A 630 -5.43 12.40 20.83
N TRP A 631 -4.53 12.19 19.85
CA TRP A 631 -3.19 12.75 19.91
C TRP A 631 -3.20 14.28 19.85
N CYS A 632 -4.08 14.89 19.03
CA CYS A 632 -4.26 16.34 19.01
C CYS A 632 -4.76 16.88 20.36
N GLU A 633 -5.73 16.23 20.99
CA GLU A 633 -6.28 16.60 22.30
C GLU A 633 -5.22 16.53 23.40
N LEU A 634 -4.45 15.43 23.46
CA LEU A 634 -3.33 15.30 24.39
C LEU A 634 -2.26 16.37 24.17
N ALA A 635 -1.98 16.71 22.93
CA ALA A 635 -1.02 17.76 22.56
C ALA A 635 -1.52 19.15 22.95
N CYS A 636 -2.80 19.46 22.76
CA CYS A 636 -3.42 20.74 23.18
C CYS A 636 -3.40 20.94 24.70
N GLY A 637 -3.31 19.87 25.49
CA GLY A 637 -3.13 19.94 26.95
C GLY A 637 -1.72 20.36 27.41
N ALA A 638 -0.77 20.55 26.50
CA ALA A 638 0.58 21.04 26.83
C ALA A 638 0.55 22.56 27.15
N THR A 639 1.22 22.95 28.20
CA THR A 639 1.04 24.25 28.86
C THR A 639 1.59 25.48 28.12
N LEU A 640 2.41 25.34 27.06
CA LEU A 640 3.00 26.44 26.29
C LEU A 640 3.27 25.97 24.86
N LEU A 641 2.24 26.03 24.02
CA LEU A 641 2.40 25.75 22.60
C LEU A 641 2.83 27.01 21.84
N ALA A 642 3.77 26.87 20.92
CA ALA A 642 4.02 27.88 19.92
C ALA A 642 2.73 28.11 19.10
N PRO A 643 2.36 29.38 18.80
CA PRO A 643 1.12 29.67 18.08
C PRO A 643 1.00 28.92 16.74
N VAL A 644 2.10 28.71 16.02
CA VAL A 644 2.13 27.94 14.77
C VAL A 644 1.73 26.47 15.02
N THR A 645 2.30 25.85 16.06
CA THR A 645 1.99 24.45 16.42
C THR A 645 0.53 24.32 16.88
N ALA A 646 0.05 25.24 17.71
CA ALA A 646 -1.35 25.28 18.12
C ALA A 646 -2.30 25.43 16.93
N GLY A 647 -1.97 26.34 16.00
CA GLY A 647 -2.75 26.53 14.77
C GLY A 647 -2.78 25.27 13.90
N ARG A 648 -1.65 24.58 13.77
CA ARG A 648 -1.56 23.33 12.98
C ARG A 648 -2.35 22.19 13.62
N LEU A 649 -2.24 21.99 14.94
CA LEU A 649 -3.02 21.00 15.69
C LEU A 649 -4.53 21.21 15.51
N GLU A 650 -4.99 22.44 15.71
CA GLU A 650 -6.40 22.78 15.60
C GLU A 650 -6.91 22.66 14.15
N TYR A 651 -6.08 23.02 13.16
CA TYR A 651 -6.41 22.82 11.74
C TYR A 651 -6.56 21.34 11.38
N VAL A 652 -5.62 20.49 11.82
CA VAL A 652 -5.67 19.06 11.58
C VAL A 652 -6.86 18.42 12.32
N ALA A 653 -7.11 18.82 13.56
CA ALA A 653 -8.29 18.37 14.32
C ALA A 653 -9.60 18.75 13.62
N SER A 654 -9.69 19.98 13.09
CA SER A 654 -10.84 20.41 12.28
C SER A 654 -11.06 19.53 11.05
N MET A 655 -10.00 19.14 10.35
CA MET A 655 -10.12 18.24 9.19
C MET A 655 -10.63 16.86 9.58
N MET A 656 -10.10 16.29 10.66
CA MET A 656 -10.52 14.97 11.16
C MET A 656 -11.97 15.00 11.66
N GLN A 657 -12.36 16.03 12.43
CA GLN A 657 -13.73 16.22 12.91
C GLN A 657 -14.72 16.41 11.77
N ASN A 658 -14.32 17.16 10.72
CA ASN A 658 -15.16 17.31 9.53
C ASN A 658 -15.38 15.96 8.81
N ASN A 659 -14.34 15.13 8.70
CA ASN A 659 -14.47 13.80 8.11
C ASN A 659 -15.29 12.82 8.98
N LEU A 660 -15.36 13.08 10.28
CA LEU A 660 -16.22 12.35 11.23
C LEU A 660 -17.67 12.92 11.29
N GLY A 661 -18.02 13.90 10.43
CA GLY A 661 -19.35 14.54 10.45
C GLY A 661 -19.61 15.46 11.66
N GLN A 662 -18.59 15.75 12.48
CA GLN A 662 -18.69 16.58 13.71
C GLN A 662 -18.59 18.08 13.36
N ASN A 663 -19.49 18.59 12.54
CA ASN A 663 -19.39 19.91 11.90
C ASN A 663 -19.20 21.08 12.88
N GLU A 664 -19.92 21.11 14.00
CA GLU A 664 -19.79 22.17 15.01
C GLU A 664 -18.42 22.15 15.72
N ALA A 665 -17.93 20.96 16.08
CA ALA A 665 -16.60 20.79 16.67
C ALA A 665 -15.51 21.22 15.67
N ALA A 666 -15.64 20.77 14.41
CA ALA A 666 -14.74 21.12 13.31
C ALA A 666 -14.67 22.63 13.09
N LEU A 667 -15.81 23.32 13.12
CA LEU A 667 -15.88 24.78 13.02
C LEU A 667 -15.17 25.46 14.19
N GLY A 668 -15.42 25.01 15.42
CA GLY A 668 -14.74 25.53 16.60
C GLY A 668 -13.21 25.36 16.51
N SER A 669 -12.73 24.21 16.08
CA SER A 669 -11.30 23.97 15.86
C SER A 669 -10.73 24.82 14.71
N ALA A 670 -11.45 25.02 13.61
CA ALA A 670 -11.01 25.90 12.52
C ALA A 670 -10.85 27.35 13.00
N GLN A 671 -11.79 27.84 13.80
CA GLN A 671 -11.73 29.21 14.39
C GLN A 671 -10.56 29.38 15.37
N ARG A 672 -10.27 28.38 16.20
CA ARG A 672 -9.09 28.37 17.05
C ARG A 672 -7.80 28.33 16.23
N ALA A 673 -7.77 27.57 15.14
CA ALA A 673 -6.65 27.57 14.22
C ALA A 673 -6.40 28.94 13.60
N VAL A 674 -7.46 29.65 13.13
CA VAL A 674 -7.39 31.03 12.60
C VAL A 674 -6.83 31.98 13.66
N ALA A 675 -7.33 31.93 14.89
CA ALA A 675 -6.85 32.77 15.98
C ALA A 675 -5.36 32.53 16.30
N ALA A 676 -4.94 31.27 16.33
CA ALA A 676 -3.56 30.89 16.59
C ALA A 676 -2.61 31.30 15.44
N TYR A 677 -3.02 31.13 14.19
CA TYR A 677 -2.20 31.57 13.04
C TYR A 677 -2.12 33.09 12.90
N ARG A 678 -3.18 33.82 13.30
CA ARG A 678 -3.12 35.29 13.38
C ARG A 678 -2.15 35.78 14.46
N ALA A 679 -2.00 35.05 15.55
CA ALA A 679 -1.00 35.34 16.59
C ALA A 679 0.43 34.95 16.16
N SER A 680 0.59 34.20 15.11
CA SER A 680 1.86 33.86 14.49
C SER A 680 1.97 34.56 13.12
N SER A 681 3.15 34.67 12.56
CA SER A 681 3.32 35.23 11.21
C SER A 681 3.17 34.17 10.11
N ASP A 682 2.51 33.05 10.37
CA ASP A 682 2.31 31.98 9.41
C ASP A 682 1.07 32.24 8.53
N LEU A 683 1.26 33.03 7.48
CA LEU A 683 0.22 33.34 6.50
C LEU A 683 -0.31 32.11 5.77
N ARG A 684 0.55 31.12 5.53
CA ARG A 684 0.19 29.88 4.83
C ARG A 684 -0.83 29.07 5.63
N GLY A 685 -0.54 28.89 6.93
CA GLY A 685 -1.45 28.24 7.86
C GLY A 685 -2.76 29.03 8.02
N LEU A 686 -2.67 30.35 8.13
CA LEU A 686 -3.83 31.23 8.23
C LEU A 686 -4.80 31.08 7.04
N VAL A 687 -4.27 31.13 5.83
CA VAL A 687 -5.06 31.00 4.59
C VAL A 687 -5.80 29.67 4.51
N ARG A 688 -5.15 28.59 4.94
CA ARG A 688 -5.78 27.27 5.00
C ARG A 688 -6.88 27.19 6.03
N ALA A 689 -6.62 27.71 7.23
CA ALA A 689 -7.59 27.72 8.31
C ALA A 689 -8.82 28.58 7.96
N LEU A 690 -8.63 29.77 7.37
CA LEU A 690 -9.72 30.62 6.89
C LEU A 690 -10.56 29.94 5.80
N SER A 691 -9.93 29.30 4.83
CA SER A 691 -10.66 28.56 3.78
C SER A 691 -11.45 27.36 4.34
N GLN A 692 -10.92 26.70 5.37
CA GLN A 692 -11.61 25.61 6.09
C GLN A 692 -12.79 26.15 6.90
N GLU A 693 -12.62 27.24 7.62
CA GLU A 693 -13.70 27.93 8.37
C GLU A 693 -14.84 28.33 7.43
N ALA A 694 -14.52 28.96 6.30
CA ALA A 694 -15.50 29.34 5.29
C ALA A 694 -16.30 28.16 4.77
N GLN A 695 -15.64 27.04 4.46
CA GLN A 695 -16.29 25.82 3.99
C GLN A 695 -17.22 25.23 5.04
N LEU A 696 -16.79 25.17 6.31
CA LEU A 696 -17.59 24.61 7.41
C LEU A 696 -18.80 25.48 7.73
N LEU A 697 -18.67 26.81 7.70
CA LEU A 697 -19.79 27.73 7.82
C LEU A 697 -20.83 27.51 6.71
N ALA A 698 -20.37 27.33 5.47
CA ALA A 698 -21.27 27.06 4.33
C ALA A 698 -21.99 25.71 4.46
N ARG A 699 -21.29 24.66 4.92
CA ARG A 699 -21.91 23.35 5.21
C ARG A 699 -22.98 23.43 6.31
N SER A 700 -22.85 24.38 7.22
CA SER A 700 -23.83 24.69 8.24
C SER A 700 -24.88 25.73 7.76
N HIS A 701 -25.00 25.99 6.45
CA HIS A 701 -25.89 26.98 5.82
C HIS A 701 -25.67 28.44 6.32
N ARG A 702 -24.53 28.74 6.96
CA ARG A 702 -24.17 30.09 7.46
C ARG A 702 -23.40 30.89 6.42
N PHE A 703 -23.95 31.02 5.21
CA PHE A 703 -23.25 31.60 4.05
C PHE A 703 -22.82 33.05 4.24
N GLU A 704 -23.61 33.87 4.94
CA GLU A 704 -23.24 35.28 5.19
C GLU A 704 -21.99 35.41 6.08
N GLU A 705 -21.85 34.52 7.04
CA GLU A 705 -20.67 34.50 7.92
C GLU A 705 -19.43 33.91 7.18
N ALA A 706 -19.64 33.02 6.21
CA ALA A 706 -18.57 32.48 5.41
C ALA A 706 -17.90 33.47 4.46
N LYS A 707 -18.56 34.56 4.09
CA LYS A 707 -18.07 35.58 3.14
C LYS A 707 -16.77 36.24 3.58
N ALA A 708 -16.66 36.60 4.84
CA ALA A 708 -15.50 37.31 5.35
C ALA A 708 -14.23 36.45 5.36
N PRO A 709 -14.22 35.25 5.98
CA PRO A 709 -13.05 34.39 5.96
C PRO A 709 -12.70 33.92 4.54
N ALA A 710 -13.69 33.65 3.65
CA ALA A 710 -13.41 33.26 2.26
C ALA A 710 -12.69 34.38 1.49
N ASN A 711 -13.15 35.64 1.59
CA ASN A 711 -12.55 36.78 0.90
C ASN A 711 -11.13 37.05 1.41
N GLU A 712 -10.90 36.96 2.73
CA GLU A 712 -9.58 37.10 3.34
C GLU A 712 -8.65 36.01 2.85
N ALA A 713 -9.10 34.73 2.86
CA ALA A 713 -8.31 33.61 2.39
C ALA A 713 -7.89 33.75 0.92
N ILE A 714 -8.79 34.14 0.03
CA ILE A 714 -8.52 34.33 -1.39
C ILE A 714 -7.52 35.47 -1.61
N ARG A 715 -7.69 36.62 -0.91
CA ARG A 715 -6.77 37.76 -1.03
C ARG A 715 -5.35 37.35 -0.64
N GLU A 716 -5.19 36.78 0.55
CA GLU A 716 -3.87 36.39 1.08
C GLU A 716 -3.24 35.27 0.22
N ALA A 717 -4.04 34.31 -0.28
CA ALA A 717 -3.54 33.25 -1.16
C ALA A 717 -3.00 33.78 -2.49
N ARG A 718 -3.65 34.83 -3.06
CA ARG A 718 -3.17 35.50 -4.27
C ARG A 718 -1.88 36.27 -4.01
N GLU A 719 -1.74 36.92 -2.85
CA GLU A 719 -0.54 37.65 -2.45
C GLU A 719 0.65 36.71 -2.21
N LEU A 720 0.42 35.52 -1.66
CA LEU A 720 1.46 34.48 -1.50
C LEU A 720 1.97 33.92 -2.81
N GLY A 721 1.13 33.92 -3.86
CA GLY A 721 1.53 33.51 -5.21
C GLY A 721 1.90 32.04 -5.37
N GLU A 722 1.50 31.17 -4.42
CA GLU A 722 1.72 29.72 -4.48
C GLU A 722 0.59 29.03 -5.24
N PRO A 723 0.83 28.46 -6.44
CA PRO A 723 -0.25 27.97 -7.28
C PRO A 723 -1.13 26.90 -6.62
N ARG A 724 -0.53 25.89 -6.00
CA ARG A 724 -1.28 24.78 -5.38
C ARG A 724 -2.11 25.25 -4.16
N LEU A 725 -1.57 26.12 -3.35
CA LEU A 725 -2.31 26.73 -2.24
C LEU A 725 -3.49 27.55 -2.76
N LEU A 726 -3.27 28.38 -3.77
CA LEU A 726 -4.30 29.19 -4.39
C LEU A 726 -5.43 28.32 -4.98
N ILE A 727 -5.10 27.25 -5.69
CA ILE A 727 -6.09 26.29 -6.23
C ILE A 727 -6.94 25.70 -5.10
N ALA A 728 -6.31 25.24 -4.02
CA ALA A 728 -7.03 24.63 -2.90
C ALA A 728 -7.96 25.62 -2.21
N VAL A 729 -7.52 26.87 -2.03
CA VAL A 729 -8.30 27.95 -1.43
C VAL A 729 -9.47 28.35 -2.33
N LEU A 730 -9.23 28.61 -3.60
CA LEU A 730 -10.28 28.99 -4.57
C LEU A 730 -11.37 27.92 -4.64
N ARG A 731 -10.98 26.63 -4.71
CA ARG A 731 -11.91 25.49 -4.73
C ARG A 731 -12.76 25.43 -3.46
N ARG A 732 -12.18 25.57 -2.26
CA ARG A 732 -12.92 25.57 -0.99
C ARG A 732 -13.83 26.78 -0.87
N CYS A 733 -13.34 27.97 -1.22
CA CYS A 733 -14.10 29.20 -1.16
C CYS A 733 -15.23 29.24 -2.21
N ALA A 734 -15.06 28.65 -3.38
CA ALA A 734 -16.15 28.47 -4.34
C ALA A 734 -17.30 27.63 -3.75
N PHE A 735 -16.97 26.62 -2.94
CA PHE A 735 -17.99 25.84 -2.24
C PHE A 735 -18.71 26.61 -1.13
N SER A 736 -18.09 27.66 -0.60
CA SER A 736 -18.69 28.51 0.45
C SER A 736 -19.61 29.60 -0.09
N VAL A 737 -19.74 29.76 -1.41
CA VAL A 737 -20.67 30.73 -2.04
C VAL A 737 -22.11 30.21 -1.96
N PRO A 738 -23.10 31.04 -1.60
CA PRO A 738 -24.49 30.61 -1.56
C PRO A 738 -24.99 30.19 -2.95
N PRO A 739 -25.94 29.21 -3.04
CA PRO A 739 -26.49 28.77 -4.32
C PRO A 739 -27.05 29.89 -5.21
N ALA A 740 -27.58 30.93 -4.60
CA ALA A 740 -28.11 32.10 -5.32
C ALA A 740 -27.02 32.94 -6.03
N GLU A 741 -25.75 32.78 -5.64
CA GLU A 741 -24.60 33.50 -6.25
C GLU A 741 -23.74 32.55 -7.09
N ILE A 742 -24.34 31.55 -7.78
CA ILE A 742 -23.61 30.48 -8.48
C ILE A 742 -22.56 30.98 -9.48
N ASP A 743 -22.81 32.11 -10.13
CA ASP A 743 -21.87 32.69 -11.12
C ASP A 743 -20.55 33.13 -10.45
N ARG A 744 -20.60 33.54 -9.18
CA ARG A 744 -19.41 33.84 -8.39
C ARG A 744 -18.63 32.57 -8.07
N ALA A 745 -19.32 31.48 -7.73
CA ALA A 745 -18.67 30.18 -7.53
C ALA A 745 -17.99 29.67 -8.80
N ARG A 746 -18.68 29.79 -9.97
CA ARG A 746 -18.14 29.47 -11.29
C ARG A 746 -16.85 30.23 -11.59
N ALA A 747 -16.84 31.53 -11.37
CA ALA A 747 -15.64 32.37 -11.59
C ALA A 747 -14.44 31.89 -10.74
N LEU A 748 -14.68 31.48 -9.47
CA LEU A 748 -13.64 30.96 -8.61
C LEU A 748 -13.14 29.58 -9.07
N PHE A 749 -14.02 28.69 -9.54
CA PHE A 749 -13.60 27.40 -10.10
C PHE A 749 -12.85 27.57 -11.42
N GLU A 750 -13.28 28.49 -12.30
CA GLU A 750 -12.57 28.83 -13.53
C GLU A 750 -11.16 29.33 -13.25
N GLU A 751 -11.02 30.25 -12.29
CA GLU A 751 -9.70 30.73 -11.85
C GLU A 751 -8.83 29.57 -11.33
N ALA A 752 -9.41 28.72 -10.45
CA ALA A 752 -8.69 27.55 -9.92
C ALA A 752 -8.24 26.60 -11.03
N LEU A 753 -9.11 26.31 -12.00
CA LEU A 753 -8.82 25.43 -13.12
C LEU A 753 -7.74 26.02 -14.03
N ASN A 754 -7.78 27.32 -14.31
CA ASN A 754 -6.77 28.01 -15.10
C ASN A 754 -5.41 27.97 -14.41
N VAL A 755 -5.35 28.22 -13.10
CA VAL A 755 -4.10 28.12 -12.32
C VAL A 755 -3.58 26.68 -12.35
N ALA A 756 -4.46 25.67 -12.21
CA ALA A 756 -4.10 24.26 -12.23
C ALA A 756 -3.53 23.82 -13.59
N ARG A 757 -4.15 24.28 -14.68
CA ARG A 757 -3.68 24.01 -16.04
C ARG A 757 -2.32 24.66 -16.31
N LEU A 758 -2.13 25.92 -15.90
CA LEU A 758 -0.84 26.61 -16.04
C LEU A 758 0.27 25.95 -15.20
N ALA A 759 -0.06 25.44 -14.04
CA ALA A 759 0.86 24.72 -13.16
C ALA A 759 1.08 23.25 -13.57
N HIS A 760 0.43 22.77 -14.63
CA HIS A 760 0.44 21.37 -15.07
C HIS A 760 0.09 20.37 -13.94
N ALA A 761 -0.74 20.77 -12.99
CA ALA A 761 -1.11 20.02 -11.81
C ALA A 761 -2.34 19.11 -12.10
N ARG A 762 -2.09 17.96 -12.72
CA ARG A 762 -3.15 17.02 -13.18
C ARG A 762 -4.10 16.58 -12.06
N ASP A 763 -3.55 16.26 -10.90
CA ASP A 763 -4.30 15.89 -9.69
C ASP A 763 -5.23 17.01 -9.21
N GLU A 764 -4.80 18.26 -9.31
CA GLU A 764 -5.63 19.41 -8.95
C GLU A 764 -6.68 19.74 -10.02
N ILE A 765 -6.38 19.54 -11.32
CA ILE A 765 -7.38 19.70 -12.40
C ILE A 765 -8.57 18.76 -12.12
N CYS A 766 -8.31 17.49 -11.85
CA CYS A 766 -9.33 16.50 -11.52
C CYS A 766 -10.17 16.94 -10.31
N ARG A 767 -9.50 17.35 -9.21
CA ARG A 767 -10.20 17.79 -7.99
C ARG A 767 -11.04 19.05 -8.18
N VAL A 768 -10.55 20.02 -8.94
CA VAL A 768 -11.31 21.24 -9.22
C VAL A 768 -12.55 20.90 -10.04
N LEU A 769 -12.42 20.10 -11.08
CA LEU A 769 -13.54 19.67 -11.92
C LEU A 769 -14.57 18.84 -11.13
N GLN A 770 -14.12 17.94 -10.27
CA GLN A 770 -14.99 17.15 -9.39
C GLN A 770 -15.81 18.03 -8.46
N TRP A 771 -15.18 18.97 -7.77
CA TRP A 771 -15.86 19.87 -6.84
C TRP A 771 -16.77 20.85 -7.57
N TRP A 772 -16.38 21.29 -8.76
CA TRP A 772 -17.22 22.13 -9.59
C TRP A 772 -18.46 21.36 -10.09
N ALA A 773 -18.28 20.14 -10.59
CA ALA A 773 -19.38 19.28 -11.00
C ALA A 773 -20.41 19.05 -9.89
N SER A 774 -19.94 18.89 -8.62
CA SER A 774 -20.83 18.74 -7.47
C SER A 774 -21.61 20.00 -7.08
N ARG A 775 -21.24 21.16 -7.61
CA ARG A 775 -21.96 22.45 -7.40
C ARG A 775 -22.82 22.87 -8.58
N GLU A 776 -22.69 22.21 -9.69
CA GLU A 776 -23.52 22.43 -10.88
C GLU A 776 -24.65 21.41 -10.93
N SER A 777 -25.62 21.66 -11.79
CA SER A 777 -26.73 20.73 -12.06
C SER A 777 -26.93 20.55 -13.55
N GLY A 778 -27.51 19.41 -13.91
CA GLY A 778 -27.90 19.11 -15.31
C GLY A 778 -26.70 18.89 -16.23
N GLU A 779 -26.78 19.39 -17.45
CA GLU A 779 -25.83 19.12 -18.53
C GLU A 779 -24.42 19.61 -18.19
N ARG A 780 -24.32 20.77 -17.53
CA ARG A 780 -23.01 21.32 -17.13
C ARG A 780 -22.27 20.47 -16.12
N ALA A 781 -22.99 19.90 -15.15
CA ALA A 781 -22.40 18.97 -14.19
C ALA A 781 -21.88 17.69 -14.87
N ILE A 782 -22.63 17.16 -15.84
CA ILE A 782 -22.24 15.99 -16.63
C ILE A 782 -20.96 16.28 -17.44
N GLU A 783 -20.89 17.45 -18.13
CA GLU A 783 -19.71 17.84 -18.90
C GLU A 783 -18.46 17.90 -18.02
N LEU A 784 -18.55 18.58 -16.88
CA LEU A 784 -17.42 18.73 -15.95
C LEU A 784 -16.98 17.39 -15.34
N ALA A 785 -17.93 16.56 -14.96
CA ALA A 785 -17.63 15.24 -14.41
C ALA A 785 -17.02 14.32 -15.49
N THR A 786 -17.49 14.39 -16.74
CA THR A 786 -16.91 13.64 -17.86
C THR A 786 -15.50 14.08 -18.18
N GLU A 787 -15.21 15.40 -18.18
CA GLU A 787 -13.84 15.92 -18.32
C GLU A 787 -12.94 15.42 -17.18
N ALA A 788 -13.46 15.42 -15.95
CA ALA A 788 -12.69 14.95 -14.79
C ALA A 788 -12.36 13.45 -14.84
N LEU A 789 -13.23 12.61 -15.43
CA LEU A 789 -13.02 11.17 -15.58
C LEU A 789 -11.78 10.81 -16.40
N GLU A 790 -11.31 11.69 -17.30
CA GLU A 790 -10.05 11.47 -18.04
C GLU A 790 -8.81 11.36 -17.14
N TRP A 791 -8.91 11.88 -15.91
CA TRP A 791 -7.80 12.00 -14.95
C TRP A 791 -8.05 11.28 -13.64
N ALA A 792 -9.24 10.72 -13.45
CA ALA A 792 -9.72 10.21 -12.17
C ALA A 792 -9.41 8.73 -12.00
N ASP A 793 -8.95 8.38 -10.79
CA ASP A 793 -8.71 7.01 -10.34
C ASP A 793 -9.47 6.72 -9.03
N GLY A 794 -9.75 5.45 -8.76
CA GLY A 794 -10.28 4.95 -7.49
C GLY A 794 -11.55 5.68 -7.02
N ASP A 795 -11.53 6.20 -5.82
CA ASP A 795 -12.67 6.81 -5.14
C ASP A 795 -13.21 8.06 -5.84
N VAL A 796 -12.31 8.86 -6.41
CA VAL A 796 -12.68 10.07 -7.16
C VAL A 796 -13.47 9.68 -8.40
N ARG A 797 -13.06 8.63 -9.09
CA ARG A 797 -13.77 8.10 -10.26
C ARG A 797 -15.17 7.65 -9.88
N THR A 798 -15.33 6.89 -8.81
CA THR A 798 -16.65 6.45 -8.32
C THR A 798 -17.58 7.63 -8.04
N ALA A 799 -17.09 8.67 -7.35
CA ALA A 799 -17.89 9.85 -7.04
C ALA A 799 -18.32 10.61 -8.31
N LEU A 800 -17.48 10.69 -9.33
CA LEU A 800 -17.80 11.31 -10.61
C LEU A 800 -18.84 10.53 -11.40
N GLU A 801 -18.73 9.20 -11.43
CA GLU A 801 -19.72 8.32 -12.06
C GLU A 801 -21.11 8.50 -11.42
N VAL A 802 -21.17 8.57 -10.09
CA VAL A 802 -22.41 8.86 -9.35
C VAL A 802 -22.92 10.26 -9.66
N THR A 803 -22.05 11.28 -9.72
CA THR A 803 -22.45 12.66 -10.07
C THR A 803 -23.09 12.74 -11.45
N ILE A 804 -22.56 12.02 -12.43
CA ILE A 804 -23.15 11.93 -13.76
C ILE A 804 -24.55 11.30 -13.67
N CYS A 805 -24.72 10.21 -12.92
CA CYS A 805 -26.02 9.57 -12.74
C CYS A 805 -27.04 10.51 -12.11
N VAL A 806 -26.71 11.20 -11.00
CA VAL A 806 -27.60 12.18 -10.34
C VAL A 806 -28.12 13.19 -11.35
N ASN A 807 -27.23 13.79 -12.12
CA ASN A 807 -27.59 14.85 -13.06
C ASN A 807 -28.32 14.34 -14.31
N ALA A 808 -27.99 13.16 -14.78
CA ALA A 808 -28.69 12.53 -15.89
C ALA A 808 -30.14 12.14 -15.51
N PHE A 809 -30.37 11.60 -14.31
CA PHE A 809 -31.71 11.33 -13.78
C PHE A 809 -32.49 12.63 -13.57
N GLY A 810 -31.87 13.68 -13.02
CA GLY A 810 -32.50 14.97 -12.82
C GLY A 810 -32.94 15.68 -14.13
N THR A 811 -32.28 15.38 -15.25
CA THR A 811 -32.59 15.94 -16.58
C THR A 811 -33.39 15.01 -17.48
N GLY A 812 -33.73 13.80 -17.03
CA GLY A 812 -34.46 12.80 -17.82
C GLY A 812 -33.61 12.09 -18.89
N ARG A 813 -32.29 12.20 -18.86
CA ARG A 813 -31.36 11.55 -19.82
C ARG A 813 -30.98 10.15 -19.32
N PHE A 814 -31.95 9.30 -19.12
CA PHE A 814 -31.74 8.00 -18.47
C PHE A 814 -30.80 7.07 -19.26
N ASP A 815 -30.87 7.09 -20.60
CA ASP A 815 -30.02 6.22 -21.42
C ASP A 815 -28.54 6.54 -21.28
N ASP A 816 -28.19 7.81 -21.03
CA ASP A 816 -26.81 8.24 -20.79
C ASP A 816 -26.29 7.85 -19.39
N ALA A 817 -27.17 7.68 -18.40
CA ALA A 817 -26.81 7.30 -17.05
C ALA A 817 -26.47 5.81 -16.90
N GLU A 818 -26.96 4.93 -17.77
CA GLU A 818 -26.79 3.47 -17.63
C GLU A 818 -25.32 3.03 -17.55
N PRO A 819 -24.40 3.44 -18.48
CA PRO A 819 -23.01 3.01 -18.43
C PRO A 819 -22.30 3.50 -17.16
N HIS A 820 -22.62 4.73 -16.71
CA HIS A 820 -22.03 5.33 -15.52
C HIS A 820 -22.55 4.68 -14.23
N ALA A 821 -23.83 4.39 -14.13
CA ALA A 821 -24.40 3.69 -12.99
C ALA A 821 -23.82 2.28 -12.84
N ARG A 822 -23.58 1.59 -13.95
CA ARG A 822 -22.95 0.27 -13.98
C ARG A 822 -21.50 0.33 -13.49
N GLU A 823 -20.73 1.27 -14.03
CA GLU A 823 -19.32 1.46 -13.65
C GLU A 823 -19.22 1.85 -12.17
N ALA A 824 -20.08 2.75 -11.69
CA ALA A 824 -20.13 3.12 -10.28
C ALA A 824 -20.40 1.91 -9.38
N VAL A 825 -21.33 1.03 -9.73
CA VAL A 825 -21.56 -0.20 -8.98
C VAL A 825 -20.33 -1.09 -9.01
N ALA A 826 -19.72 -1.32 -10.17
CA ALA A 826 -18.53 -2.16 -10.31
C ALA A 826 -17.37 -1.66 -9.44
N LEU A 827 -17.06 -0.37 -9.48
CA LEU A 827 -16.01 0.26 -8.67
C LEU A 827 -16.30 0.14 -7.17
N THR A 828 -17.56 0.27 -6.75
CA THR A 828 -17.91 0.14 -5.32
C THR A 828 -17.88 -1.29 -4.78
N LEU A 829 -17.79 -2.30 -5.64
CA LEU A 829 -17.56 -3.68 -5.21
C LEU A 829 -16.10 -3.89 -4.76
N GLU A 830 -15.17 -3.16 -5.35
CA GLU A 830 -13.73 -3.22 -5.04
C GLU A 830 -13.35 -2.32 -3.86
N THR A 831 -14.15 -1.28 -3.60
CA THR A 831 -13.89 -0.28 -2.55
C THR A 831 -14.86 -0.43 -1.37
N SER A 832 -14.46 0.05 -0.19
CA SER A 832 -15.30 0.04 1.01
C SER A 832 -16.02 1.38 1.26
N GLN A 833 -16.68 1.93 0.25
CA GLN A 833 -17.44 3.17 0.34
C GLN A 833 -18.97 2.91 0.48
N PRO A 834 -19.51 2.78 1.70
CA PRO A 834 -20.90 2.40 1.90
C PRO A 834 -21.89 3.38 1.29
N LEU A 835 -21.62 4.68 1.38
CA LEU A 835 -22.48 5.74 0.83
C LEU A 835 -22.50 5.70 -0.70
N MET A 836 -21.33 5.69 -1.34
CA MET A 836 -21.24 5.62 -2.80
C MET A 836 -21.84 4.34 -3.34
N ARG A 837 -21.66 3.22 -2.64
CA ARG A 837 -22.30 1.94 -2.99
C ARG A 837 -23.82 2.03 -2.93
N ALA A 838 -24.39 2.62 -1.88
CA ALA A 838 -25.83 2.80 -1.77
C ALA A 838 -26.38 3.69 -2.88
N LEU A 839 -25.72 4.80 -3.20
CA LEU A 839 -26.08 5.70 -4.31
C LEU A 839 -25.95 4.97 -5.66
N ALA A 840 -24.87 4.29 -5.92
CA ALA A 840 -24.64 3.53 -7.16
C ALA A 840 -25.74 2.48 -7.35
N ILE A 841 -26.11 1.73 -6.31
CA ILE A 841 -27.21 0.75 -6.36
C ILE A 841 -28.56 1.45 -6.64
N ALA A 842 -28.82 2.57 -5.98
CA ALA A 842 -30.06 3.32 -6.19
C ALA A 842 -30.20 3.79 -7.63
N TYR A 843 -29.16 4.35 -8.22
CA TYR A 843 -29.21 4.84 -9.62
C TYR A 843 -29.11 3.75 -10.67
N TRP A 844 -28.60 2.58 -10.32
CA TRP A 844 -28.56 1.44 -11.25
C TRP A 844 -29.86 0.62 -11.23
N SER A 845 -30.57 0.55 -10.10
CA SER A 845 -31.81 -0.22 -9.95
C SER A 845 -32.88 0.08 -11.01
N PRO A 846 -33.13 1.34 -11.46
CA PRO A 846 -34.10 1.64 -12.51
C PRO A 846 -33.87 0.93 -13.85
N PHE A 847 -32.58 0.65 -14.20
CA PHE A 847 -32.26 -0.06 -15.45
C PHE A 847 -32.62 -1.54 -15.40
N LEU A 848 -32.76 -2.11 -14.19
CA LEU A 848 -33.28 -3.45 -14.00
C LEU A 848 -34.81 -3.53 -14.17
N ALA A 849 -35.51 -2.44 -13.91
CA ALA A 849 -36.97 -2.44 -13.86
C ALA A 849 -37.67 -2.89 -15.17
N ALA A 850 -36.97 -2.73 -16.31
CA ALA A 850 -37.48 -3.20 -17.59
C ALA A 850 -37.50 -4.73 -17.74
N ARG A 851 -36.62 -5.43 -17.00
CA ARG A 851 -36.38 -6.89 -17.12
C ARG A 851 -36.79 -7.67 -15.86
N ALA A 852 -36.58 -7.06 -14.71
CA ALA A 852 -36.81 -7.65 -13.39
C ALA A 852 -37.32 -6.57 -12.41
N PRO A 853 -38.59 -6.10 -12.56
CA PRO A 853 -39.10 -4.98 -11.77
C PRO A 853 -39.13 -5.27 -10.26
N ASP A 854 -39.35 -6.52 -9.85
CA ASP A 854 -39.35 -6.94 -8.45
C ASP A 854 -37.93 -6.77 -7.82
N ASP A 855 -36.91 -7.22 -8.56
CA ASP A 855 -35.51 -7.13 -8.12
C ASP A 855 -35.07 -5.67 -8.06
N ALA A 856 -35.48 -4.86 -9.03
CA ALA A 856 -35.22 -3.43 -9.05
C ALA A 856 -35.79 -2.72 -7.80
N ALA A 857 -37.02 -3.02 -7.43
CA ALA A 857 -37.68 -2.44 -6.25
C ALA A 857 -37.03 -2.93 -4.94
N LEU A 858 -36.58 -4.20 -4.86
CA LEU A 858 -35.85 -4.74 -3.72
C LEU A 858 -34.52 -4.03 -3.53
N LEU A 859 -33.72 -3.89 -4.59
CA LEU A 859 -32.41 -3.23 -4.55
C LEU A 859 -32.52 -1.74 -4.23
N PHE A 860 -33.52 -1.07 -4.80
CA PHE A 860 -33.77 0.34 -4.50
C PHE A 860 -34.22 0.54 -3.05
N GLY A 861 -35.06 -0.36 -2.50
CA GLY A 861 -35.46 -0.34 -1.10
C GLY A 861 -34.29 -0.55 -0.14
N TYR A 862 -33.40 -1.48 -0.48
CA TYR A 862 -32.13 -1.67 0.24
C TYR A 862 -31.29 -0.37 0.22
N ALA A 863 -31.05 0.20 -0.95
CA ALA A 863 -30.24 1.40 -1.11
C ALA A 863 -30.83 2.58 -0.33
N LYS A 864 -32.15 2.83 -0.45
CA LYS A 864 -32.83 3.93 0.23
C LYS A 864 -32.72 3.82 1.77
N ARG A 865 -32.92 2.63 2.31
CA ARG A 865 -32.71 2.40 3.76
C ARG A 865 -31.26 2.62 4.15
N ARG A 866 -30.31 2.13 3.34
CA ARG A 866 -28.89 2.27 3.64
C ARG A 866 -28.46 3.75 3.65
N LEU A 867 -28.97 4.56 2.73
CA LEU A 867 -28.75 6.02 2.72
C LEU A 867 -29.30 6.69 3.99
N GLN A 868 -30.47 6.25 4.48
CA GLN A 868 -31.03 6.76 5.74
C GLN A 868 -30.20 6.37 6.96
N GLU A 869 -29.74 5.10 7.03
CA GLU A 869 -28.87 4.63 8.12
C GLU A 869 -27.52 5.35 8.16
N LEU A 870 -27.02 5.78 7.00
CA LEU A 870 -25.78 6.54 6.87
C LEU A 870 -25.98 8.04 7.13
N GLY A 871 -27.19 8.48 7.48
CA GLY A 871 -27.50 9.87 7.75
C GLY A 871 -27.46 10.79 6.52
N TRP A 872 -27.54 10.20 5.32
CA TRP A 872 -27.46 10.95 4.08
C TRP A 872 -28.69 11.86 3.90
N ASN A 873 -28.46 13.16 3.78
CA ASN A 873 -29.46 14.22 3.61
C ASN A 873 -29.22 14.93 2.28
N GLY A 874 -29.10 14.21 1.19
CA GLY A 874 -28.77 14.76 -0.13
C GLY A 874 -29.41 16.13 -0.46
N GLU A 875 -28.77 16.89 -1.30
CA GLU A 875 -29.26 18.19 -1.80
C GLU A 875 -30.59 18.00 -2.59
N ASP A 876 -31.25 19.09 -2.92
CA ASP A 876 -32.56 19.03 -3.62
C ASP A 876 -32.46 18.32 -4.97
N ASP A 877 -31.32 18.42 -5.67
CA ASP A 877 -31.06 17.72 -6.94
C ASP A 877 -30.89 16.21 -6.74
N ASP A 878 -30.19 15.79 -5.70
CA ASP A 878 -30.03 14.39 -5.33
C ASP A 878 -31.37 13.75 -5.00
N ARG A 879 -32.19 14.45 -4.23
CA ARG A 879 -33.54 13.98 -3.86
C ARG A 879 -34.42 13.84 -5.09
N ARG A 880 -34.44 14.84 -5.99
CA ARG A 880 -35.17 14.78 -7.25
C ARG A 880 -34.72 13.62 -8.15
N ALA A 881 -33.44 13.38 -8.22
CA ALA A 881 -32.88 12.26 -8.98
C ALA A 881 -33.30 10.90 -8.42
N LEU A 882 -33.30 10.76 -7.06
CA LEU A 882 -33.78 9.55 -6.42
C LEU A 882 -35.31 9.36 -6.59
N ASP A 883 -36.07 10.44 -6.54
CA ASP A 883 -37.53 10.38 -6.80
C ASP A 883 -37.79 9.96 -8.25
N ALA A 884 -37.08 10.51 -9.22
CA ALA A 884 -37.15 10.09 -10.62
C ALA A 884 -36.77 8.61 -10.80
N ALA A 885 -35.72 8.15 -10.12
CA ALA A 885 -35.36 6.74 -10.13
C ALA A 885 -36.47 5.84 -9.55
N SER A 886 -37.09 6.29 -8.44
CA SER A 886 -38.22 5.60 -7.81
C SER A 886 -39.42 5.49 -8.76
N GLU A 887 -39.80 6.62 -9.43
CA GLU A 887 -40.91 6.63 -10.36
C GLU A 887 -40.74 5.69 -11.55
N ILE A 888 -39.53 5.52 -12.05
CA ILE A 888 -39.24 4.60 -13.17
C ILE A 888 -39.53 3.16 -12.76
N ILE A 889 -39.18 2.77 -11.53
CA ILE A 889 -39.42 1.44 -10.99
C ILE A 889 -40.93 1.26 -10.70
N GLU A 890 -41.56 2.26 -10.06
CA GLU A 890 -42.97 2.23 -9.71
C GLU A 890 -43.87 2.08 -10.95
N LYS A 891 -43.59 2.76 -12.06
CA LYS A 891 -44.34 2.65 -13.33
C LYS A 891 -44.34 1.24 -13.94
N ARG A 892 -43.49 0.34 -13.48
CA ARG A 892 -43.34 -1.05 -13.94
C ARG A 892 -44.04 -2.07 -13.03
N LEU A 893 -44.52 -1.63 -11.86
CA LEU A 893 -45.17 -2.46 -10.84
C LEU A 893 -46.58 -1.89 -10.49
N GLU A 894 -47.47 -2.72 -9.97
CA GLU A 894 -48.66 -2.23 -9.31
C GLU A 894 -48.29 -1.50 -8.01
N SER A 895 -48.95 -0.38 -7.69
CA SER A 895 -48.59 0.47 -6.54
C SER A 895 -48.46 -0.29 -5.21
N ASN A 896 -49.34 -1.22 -4.93
CA ASN A 896 -49.28 -2.07 -3.72
C ASN A 896 -48.12 -3.06 -3.75
N ALA A 897 -47.65 -3.51 -4.91
CA ALA A 897 -46.51 -4.40 -5.07
C ALA A 897 -45.19 -3.64 -4.86
N PHE A 898 -45.12 -2.43 -5.41
CA PHE A 898 -43.93 -1.58 -5.27
C PHE A 898 -43.59 -1.31 -3.79
N GLU A 899 -44.53 -0.83 -3.01
CA GLU A 899 -44.34 -0.53 -1.59
C GLU A 899 -43.94 -1.79 -0.79
N LYS A 900 -44.55 -2.93 -1.10
CA LYS A 900 -44.22 -4.21 -0.47
C LYS A 900 -42.77 -4.65 -0.77
N PHE A 901 -42.30 -4.48 -2.01
CA PHE A 901 -40.92 -4.82 -2.38
C PHE A 901 -39.91 -3.83 -1.79
N LEU A 902 -40.24 -2.53 -1.74
CA LEU A 902 -39.39 -1.53 -1.05
C LEU A 902 -39.16 -1.89 0.43
N GLN A 903 -40.26 -2.23 1.16
CA GLN A 903 -40.18 -2.63 2.57
C GLN A 903 -39.40 -3.92 2.74
N ARG A 904 -39.56 -4.89 1.86
CA ARG A 904 -38.79 -6.12 1.88
C ARG A 904 -37.32 -5.86 1.56
N GLY A 905 -37.02 -5.04 0.56
CA GLY A 905 -35.66 -4.61 0.20
C GLY A 905 -34.98 -3.85 1.34
N ALA A 906 -35.72 -2.99 2.04
CA ALA A 906 -35.23 -2.34 3.26
C ALA A 906 -34.84 -3.34 4.37
N GLY A 907 -35.38 -4.55 4.41
CA GLY A 907 -34.97 -5.63 5.31
C GLY A 907 -33.78 -6.44 4.85
N MET A 908 -33.32 -6.27 3.61
CA MET A 908 -32.24 -7.06 3.02
C MET A 908 -30.88 -6.72 3.63
N ARG A 909 -30.00 -7.72 3.61
CA ARG A 909 -28.58 -7.57 3.97
C ARG A 909 -27.77 -7.24 2.70
N LEU A 910 -26.53 -6.75 2.91
CA LEU A 910 -25.63 -6.41 1.80
C LEU A 910 -25.34 -7.61 0.88
N ASP A 911 -25.09 -8.78 1.46
CA ASP A 911 -24.82 -10.02 0.72
C ASP A 911 -26.00 -10.45 -0.16
N GLU A 912 -27.23 -10.29 0.31
CA GLU A 912 -28.43 -10.55 -0.47
C GLU A 912 -28.59 -9.56 -1.63
N ALA A 913 -28.32 -8.28 -1.37
CA ALA A 913 -28.34 -7.24 -2.41
C ALA A 913 -27.24 -7.48 -3.47
N LEU A 914 -26.04 -7.84 -3.05
CA LEU A 914 -24.93 -8.16 -3.94
C LEU A 914 -25.20 -9.41 -4.79
N ALA A 915 -25.77 -10.46 -4.19
CA ALA A 915 -26.18 -11.68 -4.92
C ALA A 915 -27.18 -11.40 -6.03
N MET A 916 -28.04 -10.39 -5.87
CA MET A 916 -28.97 -9.94 -6.91
C MET A 916 -28.31 -9.05 -7.96
N LEU A 917 -27.37 -8.19 -7.54
CA LEU A 917 -26.65 -7.27 -8.42
C LEU A 917 -25.76 -7.98 -9.44
N MET A 918 -25.00 -8.98 -9.01
CA MET A 918 -24.00 -9.64 -9.83
C MET A 918 -24.52 -10.30 -11.11
N PRO A 919 -25.58 -11.12 -11.06
CA PRO A 919 -26.17 -11.69 -12.27
C PRO A 919 -26.80 -10.63 -13.19
N ALA A 920 -27.22 -9.51 -12.61
CA ALA A 920 -27.85 -8.45 -13.36
C ALA A 920 -26.82 -7.58 -14.11
N LEU A 921 -25.67 -7.28 -13.50
CA LEU A 921 -24.52 -6.64 -14.14
C LEU A 921 -23.97 -7.49 -15.30
N ALA A 922 -23.87 -8.80 -15.12
CA ALA A 922 -23.38 -9.73 -16.14
C ALA A 922 -24.33 -9.85 -17.36
N ARG A 923 -25.64 -9.75 -17.15
CA ARG A 923 -26.68 -9.87 -18.20
C ARG A 923 -26.88 -8.62 -19.05
N SER A 924 -26.37 -7.47 -18.62
CA SER A 924 -26.52 -6.19 -19.33
C SER A 924 -25.50 -5.99 -20.47
N HIS A 925 -24.60 -6.93 -20.72
CA HIS A 925 -23.69 -6.89 -21.88
C HIS A 925 -24.32 -7.59 -23.08
N PRO A 926 -24.66 -6.90 -24.19
CA PRO A 926 -25.10 -7.51 -25.42
C PRO A 926 -23.92 -8.03 -26.27
N GLY A 927 -23.01 -8.77 -25.68
CA GLY A 927 -21.87 -9.34 -26.36
C GLY A 927 -21.21 -10.43 -25.50
N ASN A 928 -21.68 -11.67 -25.71
CA ASN A 928 -21.06 -12.92 -25.31
C ASN A 928 -20.56 -13.05 -23.87
N VAL A 929 -21.42 -13.47 -22.95
CA VAL A 929 -21.10 -14.52 -21.98
C VAL A 929 -22.33 -15.42 -21.84
N SER A 930 -22.30 -16.58 -22.46
CA SER A 930 -23.16 -17.70 -22.08
C SER A 930 -22.71 -18.15 -20.68
N VAL A 931 -23.34 -17.63 -19.66
CA VAL A 931 -23.19 -18.15 -18.30
C VAL A 931 -24.16 -19.31 -18.20
N ASP A 932 -23.60 -20.52 -18.20
CA ASP A 932 -24.31 -21.73 -17.82
C ASP A 932 -24.79 -21.54 -16.37
N THR A 933 -26.11 -21.57 -16.18
CA THR A 933 -26.80 -21.27 -14.90
C THR A 933 -26.76 -22.44 -13.91
N GLY A 934 -25.70 -23.26 -13.96
CA GLY A 934 -25.37 -24.25 -12.94
C GLY A 934 -24.31 -23.69 -12.00
N ASP A 935 -24.66 -23.41 -10.78
CA ASP A 935 -23.79 -23.13 -9.63
C ASP A 935 -22.88 -21.87 -9.65
N GLY A 936 -23.17 -20.85 -10.45
CA GLY A 936 -22.30 -19.71 -10.68
C GLY A 936 -22.39 -18.52 -9.71
N VAL A 937 -23.26 -18.52 -8.71
CA VAL A 937 -23.41 -17.41 -7.75
C VAL A 937 -22.22 -17.30 -6.78
N GLY A 938 -21.44 -18.37 -6.65
CA GLY A 938 -20.28 -18.40 -5.77
C GLY A 938 -18.98 -17.79 -6.34
N THR A 939 -18.91 -17.44 -7.62
CA THR A 939 -17.62 -17.13 -8.28
C THR A 939 -17.35 -15.62 -8.43
N LEU A 940 -18.35 -14.77 -8.27
CA LEU A 940 -18.20 -13.30 -8.33
C LEU A 940 -18.28 -12.60 -6.95
N LEU A 941 -18.62 -13.38 -5.91
CA LEU A 941 -18.52 -12.95 -4.50
C LEU A 941 -17.19 -13.38 -3.84
N ARG A 942 -16.22 -13.91 -4.63
CA ARG A 942 -14.90 -14.32 -4.13
C ARG A 942 -13.83 -13.32 -4.50
#